data_59edaf6875fa7a39fcf637e907f84acc
#
_entry.id   59edaf6875fa7a39fcf637e907f84acc
#
_cell.length_a   1.000
_cell.length_b   1.000
_cell.length_c   1.000
_cell.angle_alpha   90.00
_cell.angle_beta   90.00
_cell.angle_gamma   90.00
#
_symmetry.space_group_name_H-M   'P 1'
#
loop_
_entity.id
_entity.type
_entity.pdbx_description
1 polymer ?
#
loop_
_entity_poly.entity_id
_entity_poly.type
_entity_poly.pdbx_seq_one_letter_code
_entity_poly.pdbx_strand_id
1 'polypeptide(L)'
;MYGTNEWLSAQVPGTVHQDLIAHDKLPDPFYGMNEQKIQWVEKEDWLYRTSFVLTEEQLHHEGVYLVFEGLDTYADVFLNGSLLLKADNMFVGYRVPVKSVLRKGENKLVVRFRSPIREAMPQWESNGFDYPADNDHYPQKLSIFTRKAPYSYGWDWGIRMVTCGIWRPVYLQFADRAVVEDYFVYQQSVSAERAEVDNRLEINNISNHTQQAVVRVTYSYTGEPDKNVEQTVELQPGLNHISLPVTVEQPHLWMPNGWGEPALYMFEASVSIDGQVVSQKSHQIGLRSIRVVQEEDKDGQSFYFEVNGVPMFAKGTNLIPSDALLPRVTRQRYSRLLEDVQSSNMNMVRVWGGGIYEDDAFFEEADRRGILVWQDFMFACTTYPHDPAFLRRVEAEAEYNIRRLRNHASLAMWCGNNEIYEGMRYWGWKEKYSPEVYQQMQEGYDVLFRQLLPQKVKEFDPGRFYLEGSPLEANWGRPESWKVGDSHNWGTWYGQKPFESLDREIPRFMSEYGFQAFPEMKTIRTFASPEDYELESPVMNAHQKSTIGNALIKKTMSLYYPVPEKFEDLVYVGLVLQGHGMRRGMVAHRRNRPYCMGSLPWQLNDSWPVVSWSAIDYYGNWKAMQYHTRRAFAPVLVDAIREGDKLRFYVLSDRLQTEKVTLHLALTDFQGKVIRRHRVEGMLPVNASEVFFEEDWQKAFEGCDTTASFIRMTLRGADGKKVLSDEVFYPVYPKEQRLPKAEISCRKVKKGGVVELTLKSRVLARDVFVEVPLQGARFSDNFFDLLPGETKRITVSSADGSPLEDISVVIHQLADVMK
;
A
#
# COMPACT_ATOMS: atom_id res chain seq x y z
N MET A 1 -20.96 1.07 -27.57
CA MET A 1 -21.83 -0.04 -27.13
C MET A 1 -22.04 -1.01 -28.28
N TYR A 2 -21.92 -2.31 -28.05
CA TYR A 2 -22.14 -3.33 -29.06
C TYR A 2 -23.59 -3.26 -29.59
N GLY A 3 -23.76 -3.36 -30.90
CA GLY A 3 -25.09 -3.30 -31.52
C GLY A 3 -25.60 -1.90 -31.86
N THR A 4 -24.83 -0.83 -31.56
CA THR A 4 -25.11 0.54 -32.03
C THR A 4 -24.14 0.94 -33.16
N ASN A 5 -24.49 1.98 -33.92
CA ASN A 5 -23.62 2.54 -34.95
C ASN A 5 -22.91 3.83 -34.49
N GLU A 6 -23.04 4.19 -33.21
CA GLU A 6 -22.36 5.35 -32.63
C GLU A 6 -20.94 4.97 -32.19
N TRP A 7 -19.95 5.73 -32.65
CA TRP A 7 -18.55 5.54 -32.30
C TRP A 7 -18.00 6.81 -31.64
N LEU A 8 -17.35 6.63 -30.50
CA LEU A 8 -16.68 7.68 -29.77
C LEU A 8 -15.17 7.45 -29.84
N SER A 9 -14.37 8.50 -29.75
CA SER A 9 -12.94 8.34 -29.55
C SER A 9 -12.68 7.72 -28.16
N ALA A 10 -11.70 6.84 -28.08
CA ALA A 10 -11.32 6.14 -26.87
C ALA A 10 -9.85 6.35 -26.57
N GLN A 11 -9.50 6.39 -25.30
CA GLN A 11 -8.12 6.40 -24.83
C GLN A 11 -7.67 4.98 -24.47
N VAL A 12 -6.46 4.59 -24.90
CA VAL A 12 -5.83 3.33 -24.57
C VAL A 12 -4.38 3.60 -24.12
N PRO A 13 -3.97 3.13 -22.93
CA PRO A 13 -4.76 2.46 -21.90
C PRO A 13 -5.94 3.29 -21.39
N GLY A 14 -7.05 2.60 -21.10
CA GLY A 14 -8.28 3.24 -20.64
C GLY A 14 -9.37 2.24 -20.28
N THR A 15 -10.49 2.81 -19.81
CA THR A 15 -11.72 2.04 -19.55
C THR A 15 -12.91 2.72 -20.25
N VAL A 16 -13.95 1.94 -20.53
CA VAL A 16 -15.21 2.46 -21.09
C VAL A 16 -15.79 3.59 -20.23
N HIS A 17 -15.70 3.50 -18.91
CA HIS A 17 -16.18 4.55 -18.02
C HIS A 17 -15.45 5.87 -18.26
N GLN A 18 -14.12 5.84 -18.42
CA GLN A 18 -13.32 7.05 -18.71
C GLN A 18 -13.73 7.68 -20.05
N ASP A 19 -13.91 6.85 -21.09
CA ASP A 19 -14.32 7.31 -22.41
C ASP A 19 -15.72 7.95 -22.38
N LEU A 20 -16.67 7.31 -21.68
CA LEU A 20 -18.03 7.83 -21.54
C LEU A 20 -18.09 9.14 -20.74
N ILE A 21 -17.27 9.26 -19.69
CA ILE A 21 -17.13 10.52 -18.91
C ILE A 21 -16.56 11.62 -19.81
N ALA A 22 -15.48 11.33 -20.57
CA ALA A 22 -14.84 12.30 -21.46
C ALA A 22 -15.77 12.83 -22.58
N HIS A 23 -16.82 12.09 -22.90
CA HIS A 23 -17.83 12.45 -23.88
C HIS A 23 -19.18 12.90 -23.28
N ASP A 24 -19.21 13.26 -21.99
CA ASP A 24 -20.43 13.70 -21.28
C ASP A 24 -21.60 12.69 -21.35
N LYS A 25 -21.29 11.40 -21.54
CA LYS A 25 -22.29 10.31 -21.54
C LYS A 25 -22.52 9.71 -20.16
N LEU A 26 -21.59 9.93 -19.23
CA LEU A 26 -21.71 9.63 -17.81
C LEU A 26 -21.40 10.87 -16.97
N PRO A 27 -22.12 11.08 -15.87
CA PRO A 27 -21.73 12.09 -14.88
C PRO A 27 -20.43 11.64 -14.18
N ASP A 28 -19.73 12.60 -13.55
CA ASP A 28 -18.62 12.28 -12.67
C ASP A 28 -19.10 11.32 -11.56
N PRO A 29 -18.59 10.07 -11.52
CA PRO A 29 -19.03 9.07 -10.53
C PRO A 29 -18.69 9.44 -9.09
N PHE A 30 -17.73 10.34 -8.89
CA PHE A 30 -17.23 10.76 -7.58
C PHE A 30 -18.02 11.93 -6.98
N TYR A 31 -18.98 12.51 -7.72
CA TYR A 31 -19.79 13.61 -7.21
C TYR A 31 -21.13 13.14 -6.66
N GLY A 32 -21.45 13.51 -5.44
CA GLY A 32 -22.73 13.27 -4.80
C GLY A 32 -23.13 11.80 -4.78
N MET A 33 -24.27 11.46 -5.36
CA MET A 33 -24.77 10.10 -5.47
C MET A 33 -24.69 9.52 -6.89
N ASN A 34 -23.78 10.02 -7.72
CA ASN A 34 -23.68 9.62 -9.14
C ASN A 34 -23.23 8.17 -9.33
N GLU A 35 -22.63 7.51 -8.32
CA GLU A 35 -22.35 6.06 -8.35
C GLU A 35 -23.58 5.27 -8.82
N GLN A 36 -24.77 5.65 -8.40
CA GLN A 36 -26.00 4.93 -8.75
C GLN A 36 -26.35 5.07 -10.24
N LYS A 37 -25.93 6.16 -10.90
CA LYS A 37 -26.26 6.48 -12.29
C LYS A 37 -25.36 5.77 -13.32
N ILE A 38 -24.23 5.21 -12.91
CA ILE A 38 -23.24 4.59 -13.80
C ILE A 38 -23.38 3.07 -13.91
N GLN A 39 -24.22 2.42 -13.09
CA GLN A 39 -24.31 0.95 -12.98
C GLN A 39 -24.84 0.22 -14.22
N TRP A 40 -25.35 0.93 -15.20
CA TRP A 40 -25.80 0.33 -16.46
C TRP A 40 -24.64 -0.09 -17.37
N VAL A 41 -23.47 0.58 -17.25
CA VAL A 41 -22.30 0.37 -18.14
C VAL A 41 -21.78 -1.07 -18.06
N GLU A 42 -21.76 -1.66 -16.87
CA GLU A 42 -21.29 -3.03 -16.62
C GLU A 42 -22.17 -4.12 -17.25
N LYS A 43 -23.43 -3.76 -17.60
CA LYS A 43 -24.42 -4.70 -18.17
C LYS A 43 -24.34 -4.79 -19.69
N GLU A 44 -23.56 -3.91 -20.32
CA GLU A 44 -23.45 -3.82 -21.77
C GLU A 44 -22.14 -4.42 -22.29
N ASP A 45 -22.17 -4.88 -23.55
CA ASP A 45 -20.97 -5.24 -24.27
C ASP A 45 -20.41 -4.00 -25.00
N TRP A 46 -19.09 -3.91 -25.07
CA TRP A 46 -18.40 -2.77 -25.64
C TRP A 46 -17.45 -3.20 -26.75
N LEU A 47 -17.31 -2.35 -27.80
CA LEU A 47 -16.39 -2.58 -28.89
C LEU A 47 -15.36 -1.46 -28.94
N TYR A 48 -14.09 -1.84 -28.98
CA TYR A 48 -12.98 -1.01 -29.42
C TYR A 48 -12.57 -1.39 -30.83
N ARG A 49 -12.20 -0.40 -31.64
CA ARG A 49 -11.61 -0.66 -32.96
C ARG A 49 -10.52 0.35 -33.26
N THR A 50 -9.47 -0.11 -33.93
CA THR A 50 -8.42 0.75 -34.47
C THR A 50 -7.90 0.15 -35.77
N SER A 51 -7.17 0.94 -36.54
CA SER A 51 -6.37 0.43 -37.66
C SER A 51 -4.95 0.93 -37.57
N PHE A 52 -4.00 0.14 -38.07
CA PHE A 52 -2.61 0.48 -38.14
C PHE A 52 -2.01 -0.02 -39.47
N VAL A 53 -0.92 0.61 -39.91
CA VAL A 53 -0.28 0.31 -41.19
C VAL A 53 1.04 -0.38 -40.94
N LEU A 54 1.29 -1.50 -41.64
CA LEU A 54 2.57 -2.22 -41.63
C LEU A 54 3.28 -2.10 -42.96
N THR A 55 4.62 -1.90 -42.86
CA THR A 55 5.52 -1.94 -44.00
C THR A 55 5.87 -3.38 -44.34
N GLU A 56 6.43 -3.59 -45.55
CA GLU A 56 6.94 -4.90 -45.97
C GLU A 56 8.12 -5.34 -45.07
N GLU A 57 9.00 -4.39 -44.73
CA GLU A 57 10.13 -4.63 -43.84
C GLU A 57 9.67 -5.19 -42.49
N GLN A 58 8.65 -4.60 -41.87
CA GLN A 58 8.11 -5.07 -40.59
C GLN A 58 7.53 -6.49 -40.70
N LEU A 59 7.00 -6.88 -41.85
CA LEU A 59 6.49 -8.25 -42.11
C LEU A 59 7.60 -9.27 -42.39
N HIS A 60 8.84 -8.83 -42.68
CA HIS A 60 9.97 -9.73 -42.85
C HIS A 60 10.47 -10.34 -41.54
N HIS A 61 10.23 -9.72 -40.39
CA HIS A 61 10.59 -10.33 -39.11
C HIS A 61 10.03 -11.73 -38.97
N GLU A 62 10.82 -12.67 -38.41
CA GLU A 62 10.44 -14.08 -38.27
C GLU A 62 9.23 -14.25 -37.32
N GLY A 63 9.20 -13.51 -36.20
CA GLY A 63 8.11 -13.45 -35.23
C GLY A 63 7.47 -12.08 -35.16
N VAL A 64 6.14 -12.04 -35.21
CA VAL A 64 5.35 -10.83 -34.92
C VAL A 64 4.26 -11.19 -33.93
N TYR A 65 4.25 -10.51 -32.80
CA TYR A 65 3.34 -10.77 -31.69
C TYR A 65 2.49 -9.53 -31.38
N LEU A 66 1.19 -9.74 -31.17
CA LEU A 66 0.33 -8.72 -30.58
C LEU A 66 0.33 -8.95 -29.06
N VAL A 67 0.77 -7.94 -28.32
CA VAL A 67 0.89 -8.00 -26.87
C VAL A 67 -0.12 -7.08 -26.22
N PHE A 68 -0.92 -7.60 -25.30
CA PHE A 68 -1.74 -6.85 -24.36
C PHE A 68 -1.17 -7.08 -22.97
N GLU A 69 -0.77 -6.05 -22.28
CA GLU A 69 -0.30 -6.16 -20.89
C GLU A 69 -1.45 -6.34 -19.89
N GLY A 70 -2.68 -6.02 -20.30
CA GLY A 70 -3.88 -6.30 -19.52
C GLY A 70 -5.17 -5.97 -20.26
N LEU A 71 -6.13 -6.90 -20.21
CA LEU A 71 -7.50 -6.75 -20.70
C LEU A 71 -8.49 -6.92 -19.55
N ASP A 72 -9.35 -5.96 -19.33
CA ASP A 72 -10.33 -5.96 -18.24
C ASP A 72 -11.73 -6.22 -18.78
N THR A 73 -12.27 -7.39 -18.70
CA THR A 73 -11.77 -8.71 -18.27
C THR A 73 -12.05 -9.73 -19.35
N TYR A 74 -13.33 -9.89 -19.76
CA TYR A 74 -13.76 -10.81 -20.80
C TYR A 74 -13.67 -10.13 -22.15
N ALA A 75 -12.65 -10.48 -22.95
CA ALA A 75 -12.41 -9.84 -24.23
C ALA A 75 -12.21 -10.83 -25.37
N ASP A 76 -12.92 -10.62 -26.48
CA ASP A 76 -12.69 -11.32 -27.75
C ASP A 76 -11.88 -10.37 -28.66
N VAL A 77 -10.67 -10.79 -29.04
CA VAL A 77 -9.74 -10.00 -29.87
C VAL A 77 -9.74 -10.51 -31.30
N PHE A 78 -10.02 -9.63 -32.25
CA PHE A 78 -10.03 -9.93 -33.69
C PHE A 78 -9.01 -9.06 -34.42
N LEU A 79 -8.20 -9.67 -35.29
CA LEU A 79 -7.31 -8.97 -36.20
C LEU A 79 -7.64 -9.36 -37.62
N ASN A 80 -7.93 -8.37 -38.47
CA ASN A 80 -8.36 -8.60 -39.87
C ASN A 80 -9.53 -9.58 -40.04
N GLY A 81 -10.44 -9.61 -39.02
CA GLY A 81 -11.60 -10.49 -38.98
C GLY A 81 -11.34 -11.89 -38.39
N SER A 82 -10.10 -12.26 -38.14
CA SER A 82 -9.74 -13.54 -37.47
C SER A 82 -9.78 -13.38 -35.96
N LEU A 83 -10.46 -14.26 -35.23
CA LEU A 83 -10.44 -14.36 -33.79
C LEU A 83 -9.07 -14.87 -33.34
N LEU A 84 -8.35 -14.09 -32.52
CA LEU A 84 -7.00 -14.40 -32.02
C LEU A 84 -7.00 -14.91 -30.60
N LEU A 85 -7.83 -14.28 -29.74
CA LEU A 85 -7.79 -14.45 -28.31
C LEU A 85 -9.17 -14.30 -27.70
N LYS A 86 -9.46 -15.13 -26.69
CA LYS A 86 -10.55 -14.93 -25.74
C LYS A 86 -9.93 -14.76 -24.36
N ALA A 87 -9.93 -13.55 -23.84
CA ALA A 87 -9.44 -13.23 -22.50
C ALA A 87 -10.56 -13.38 -21.46
N ASP A 88 -10.19 -13.78 -20.23
CA ASP A 88 -11.10 -13.99 -19.10
C ASP A 88 -10.44 -13.70 -17.73
N ASN A 89 -9.29 -13.03 -17.75
CA ASN A 89 -8.54 -12.66 -16.54
C ASN A 89 -7.85 -11.29 -16.74
N MET A 90 -8.14 -10.31 -15.86
CA MET A 90 -7.54 -8.97 -15.97
C MET A 90 -6.10 -8.90 -15.45
N PHE A 91 -5.65 -9.90 -14.70
CA PHE A 91 -4.36 -9.87 -14.00
C PHE A 91 -3.21 -10.49 -14.79
N VAL A 92 -3.46 -10.90 -16.03
CA VAL A 92 -2.45 -11.49 -16.92
C VAL A 92 -2.25 -10.66 -18.18
N GLY A 93 -1.05 -10.72 -18.71
CA GLY A 93 -0.75 -10.25 -20.05
C GLY A 93 -0.97 -11.36 -21.09
N TYR A 94 -1.28 -10.97 -22.32
CA TYR A 94 -1.51 -11.87 -23.44
C TYR A 94 -0.54 -11.52 -24.56
N ARG A 95 0.22 -12.50 -25.03
CA ARG A 95 1.14 -12.38 -26.16
C ARG A 95 0.78 -13.39 -27.23
N VAL A 96 0.25 -12.91 -28.35
CA VAL A 96 -0.35 -13.76 -29.40
C VAL A 96 0.47 -13.64 -30.70
N PRO A 97 0.93 -14.77 -31.32
CA PRO A 97 1.59 -14.72 -32.62
C PRO A 97 0.59 -14.34 -33.70
N VAL A 98 0.88 -13.27 -34.45
CA VAL A 98 -0.07 -12.68 -35.41
C VAL A 98 0.44 -12.62 -36.86
N LYS A 99 1.68 -13.01 -37.10
CA LYS A 99 2.30 -12.90 -38.44
C LYS A 99 1.45 -13.48 -39.56
N SER A 100 0.77 -14.62 -39.32
CA SER A 100 -0.05 -15.32 -40.33
C SER A 100 -1.33 -14.59 -40.75
N VAL A 101 -1.78 -13.63 -39.92
CA VAL A 101 -3.01 -12.87 -40.18
C VAL A 101 -2.76 -11.41 -40.55
N LEU A 102 -1.49 -10.95 -40.39
CA LEU A 102 -1.06 -9.62 -40.78
C LEU A 102 -0.87 -9.50 -42.31
N ARG A 103 -1.02 -8.27 -42.79
CA ARG A 103 -0.84 -7.92 -44.19
C ARG A 103 -0.11 -6.60 -44.35
N LYS A 104 0.55 -6.40 -45.49
CA LYS A 104 1.12 -5.13 -45.88
C LYS A 104 -0.01 -4.08 -46.02
N GLY A 105 0.25 -2.88 -45.50
CA GLY A 105 -0.73 -1.81 -45.48
C GLY A 105 -1.64 -1.87 -44.26
N GLU A 106 -2.92 -1.51 -44.42
CA GLU A 106 -3.87 -1.37 -43.34
C GLU A 106 -4.24 -2.71 -42.70
N ASN A 107 -4.13 -2.77 -41.36
CA ASN A 107 -4.60 -3.88 -40.53
C ASN A 107 -5.64 -3.36 -39.57
N LYS A 108 -6.72 -4.11 -39.33
CA LYS A 108 -7.84 -3.71 -38.46
C LYS A 108 -7.90 -4.58 -37.23
N LEU A 109 -7.75 -3.94 -36.05
CA LEU A 109 -7.88 -4.56 -34.73
C LEU A 109 -9.25 -4.20 -34.16
N VAL A 110 -9.98 -5.21 -33.68
CA VAL A 110 -11.27 -5.07 -32.98
C VAL A 110 -11.19 -5.85 -31.68
N VAL A 111 -11.55 -5.23 -30.57
CA VAL A 111 -11.67 -5.89 -29.27
C VAL A 111 -13.09 -5.72 -28.76
N ARG A 112 -13.79 -6.85 -28.54
CA ARG A 112 -15.11 -6.88 -27.93
C ARG A 112 -14.99 -7.23 -26.48
N PHE A 113 -15.36 -6.33 -25.59
CA PHE A 113 -15.54 -6.60 -24.17
C PHE A 113 -16.96 -7.06 -23.92
N ARG A 114 -17.09 -8.25 -23.32
CA ARG A 114 -18.37 -8.82 -22.89
C ARG A 114 -18.65 -8.41 -21.45
N SER A 115 -19.91 -8.18 -21.13
CA SER A 115 -20.33 -7.79 -19.80
C SER A 115 -19.87 -8.81 -18.73
N PRO A 116 -19.07 -8.41 -17.72
CA PRO A 116 -18.67 -9.33 -16.65
C PRO A 116 -19.87 -9.82 -15.83
N ILE A 117 -20.94 -9.06 -15.78
CA ILE A 117 -22.18 -9.44 -15.11
C ILE A 117 -22.85 -10.58 -15.88
N ARG A 118 -22.99 -10.44 -17.21
CA ARG A 118 -23.62 -11.50 -18.04
C ARG A 118 -22.77 -12.77 -18.14
N GLU A 119 -21.43 -12.65 -18.13
CA GLU A 119 -20.53 -13.80 -18.18
C GLU A 119 -20.49 -14.58 -16.86
N ALA A 120 -20.61 -13.90 -15.72
CA ALA A 120 -20.61 -14.55 -14.41
C ALA A 120 -21.98 -15.14 -14.01
N MET A 121 -23.08 -14.61 -14.55
CA MET A 121 -24.44 -15.01 -14.17
C MET A 121 -24.70 -16.52 -14.34
N PRO A 122 -24.36 -17.18 -15.46
CA PRO A 122 -24.56 -18.64 -15.62
C PRO A 122 -23.79 -19.47 -14.59
N GLN A 123 -22.62 -18.99 -14.16
CA GLN A 123 -21.80 -19.67 -13.14
C GLN A 123 -22.49 -19.55 -11.77
N TRP A 124 -23.02 -18.38 -11.44
CA TRP A 124 -23.80 -18.16 -10.22
C TRP A 124 -25.07 -19.03 -10.22
N GLU A 125 -25.84 -19.04 -11.32
CA GLU A 125 -27.06 -19.85 -11.46
C GLU A 125 -26.80 -21.36 -11.28
N SER A 126 -25.65 -21.84 -11.76
CA SER A 126 -25.27 -23.26 -11.67
C SER A 126 -24.63 -23.64 -10.34
N ASN A 127 -24.15 -22.69 -9.55
CA ASN A 127 -23.42 -22.95 -8.29
C ASN A 127 -24.32 -23.52 -7.17
N GLY A 128 -25.59 -23.15 -7.14
CA GLY A 128 -26.58 -23.67 -6.20
C GLY A 128 -26.56 -23.03 -4.81
N PHE A 129 -25.63 -22.14 -4.51
CA PHE A 129 -25.55 -21.33 -3.28
C PHE A 129 -24.81 -20.02 -3.52
N ASP A 130 -25.08 -19.02 -2.68
CA ASP A 130 -24.35 -17.76 -2.67
C ASP A 130 -23.09 -17.88 -1.81
N TYR A 131 -21.93 -17.54 -2.38
CA TYR A 131 -20.70 -17.40 -1.61
C TYR A 131 -20.79 -16.21 -0.65
N PRO A 132 -20.04 -16.20 0.46
CA PRO A 132 -20.06 -15.12 1.46
C PRO A 132 -19.31 -13.86 1.00
N ALA A 133 -19.63 -13.32 -0.18
CA ALA A 133 -18.98 -12.14 -0.76
C ALA A 133 -19.74 -10.86 -0.38
N ASP A 134 -19.79 -10.54 0.92
CA ASP A 134 -20.61 -9.45 1.43
C ASP A 134 -20.18 -8.07 0.94
N ASN A 135 -18.89 -7.91 0.57
CA ASN A 135 -18.35 -6.67 -0.04
C ASN A 135 -18.77 -6.47 -1.50
N ASP A 136 -19.26 -7.50 -2.20
CA ASP A 136 -19.89 -7.33 -3.51
C ASP A 136 -21.30 -6.75 -3.31
N HIS A 137 -21.49 -5.51 -3.75
CA HIS A 137 -22.77 -4.80 -3.56
C HIS A 137 -23.85 -5.19 -4.57
N TYR A 138 -23.56 -6.15 -5.45
CA TYR A 138 -24.58 -6.71 -6.35
C TYR A 138 -25.38 -7.82 -5.65
N PRO A 139 -26.69 -7.97 -5.90
CA PRO A 139 -27.49 -9.00 -5.24
C PRO A 139 -26.99 -10.41 -5.44
N GLN A 140 -26.50 -10.75 -6.63
CA GLN A 140 -26.06 -12.09 -7.01
C GLN A 140 -24.58 -12.39 -6.72
N LYS A 141 -23.84 -11.59 -5.97
CA LYS A 141 -22.44 -11.88 -5.56
C LYS A 141 -21.56 -12.47 -6.68
N LEU A 142 -21.40 -11.74 -7.79
CA LEU A 142 -20.76 -12.24 -9.01
C LEU A 142 -19.24 -12.09 -9.05
N SER A 143 -18.66 -11.27 -8.18
CA SER A 143 -17.22 -10.96 -8.15
C SER A 143 -16.34 -12.20 -8.07
N ILE A 144 -16.77 -13.22 -7.34
CA ILE A 144 -16.00 -14.43 -7.07
C ILE A 144 -15.82 -15.35 -8.28
N PHE A 145 -16.67 -15.24 -9.30
CA PHE A 145 -16.58 -16.02 -10.51
C PHE A 145 -15.66 -15.39 -11.58
N THR A 146 -15.26 -14.13 -11.37
CA THR A 146 -14.49 -13.34 -12.33
C THR A 146 -13.10 -13.04 -11.79
N ARG A 147 -12.04 -13.35 -12.56
CA ARG A 147 -10.68 -12.91 -12.19
C ARG A 147 -10.50 -11.44 -12.55
N LYS A 148 -11.07 -10.61 -11.70
CA LYS A 148 -11.06 -9.15 -11.74
C LYS A 148 -10.87 -8.60 -10.33
N ALA A 149 -10.30 -7.41 -10.21
CA ALA A 149 -10.10 -6.74 -8.94
C ALA A 149 -11.38 -6.73 -8.09
N PRO A 150 -11.42 -7.41 -6.93
CA PRO A 150 -12.63 -7.58 -6.13
C PRO A 150 -13.28 -6.25 -5.73
N TYR A 151 -12.47 -5.22 -5.37
CA TYR A 151 -12.98 -3.92 -4.95
C TYR A 151 -13.84 -3.21 -6.01
N SER A 152 -13.69 -3.57 -7.31
CA SER A 152 -14.52 -2.99 -8.39
C SER A 152 -16.01 -3.28 -8.20
N TYR A 153 -16.35 -4.35 -7.51
CA TYR A 153 -17.73 -4.72 -7.21
C TYR A 153 -18.28 -4.04 -5.94
N GLY A 154 -17.51 -3.13 -5.36
CA GLY A 154 -17.76 -2.44 -4.11
C GLY A 154 -16.88 -2.96 -2.98
N TRP A 155 -16.66 -2.12 -1.98
CA TRP A 155 -15.96 -2.45 -0.75
C TRP A 155 -16.43 -1.51 0.37
N ASP A 156 -16.05 -1.78 1.63
CA ASP A 156 -16.43 -0.94 2.79
C ASP A 156 -15.72 0.44 2.82
N TRP A 157 -14.88 0.71 1.81
CA TRP A 157 -14.28 2.00 1.47
C TRP A 157 -14.40 2.33 -0.03
N GLY A 158 -14.82 1.37 -0.86
CA GLY A 158 -14.74 1.42 -2.32
C GLY A 158 -16.06 1.76 -2.99
N ILE A 159 -15.99 2.63 -4.00
CA ILE A 159 -17.09 2.83 -4.94
C ILE A 159 -17.31 1.57 -5.78
N ARG A 160 -18.56 1.21 -6.04
CA ARG A 160 -18.87 0.12 -6.98
C ARG A 160 -18.80 0.63 -8.41
N MET A 161 -17.78 0.18 -9.14
CA MET A 161 -17.57 0.52 -10.54
C MET A 161 -16.90 -0.65 -11.26
N VAL A 162 -17.72 -1.52 -11.86
CA VAL A 162 -17.24 -2.69 -12.60
C VAL A 162 -16.82 -2.26 -13.99
N THR A 163 -15.55 -1.93 -14.14
CA THR A 163 -14.96 -1.41 -15.37
C THR A 163 -14.77 -2.49 -16.44
N CYS A 164 -14.56 -2.08 -17.68
CA CYS A 164 -13.99 -2.88 -18.76
C CYS A 164 -13.18 -1.99 -19.70
N GLY A 165 -12.17 -2.58 -20.37
CA GLY A 165 -11.32 -1.86 -21.31
C GLY A 165 -9.92 -2.45 -21.47
N ILE A 166 -9.15 -1.86 -22.36
CA ILE A 166 -7.71 -2.13 -22.54
C ILE A 166 -6.98 -1.28 -21.49
N TRP A 167 -6.86 -1.82 -20.27
CA TRP A 167 -6.45 -1.02 -19.12
C TRP A 167 -4.94 -0.90 -18.93
N ARG A 168 -4.15 -1.71 -19.66
CA ARG A 168 -2.67 -1.64 -19.75
C ARG A 168 -2.24 -1.51 -21.22
N PRO A 169 -0.97 -1.21 -21.50
CA PRO A 169 -0.47 -1.04 -22.87
C PRO A 169 -0.78 -2.19 -23.81
N VAL A 170 -0.93 -1.84 -25.11
CA VAL A 170 -1.04 -2.78 -26.24
C VAL A 170 -0.08 -2.37 -27.34
N TYR A 171 0.68 -3.34 -27.89
CA TYR A 171 1.69 -3.07 -28.94
C TYR A 171 1.99 -4.31 -29.79
N LEU A 172 2.69 -4.08 -30.89
CA LEU A 172 3.30 -5.15 -31.69
C LEU A 172 4.76 -5.33 -31.25
N GLN A 173 5.15 -6.58 -31.01
CA GLN A 173 6.53 -6.97 -30.76
C GLN A 173 7.06 -7.71 -31.99
N PHE A 174 8.20 -7.29 -32.50
CA PHE A 174 8.91 -7.93 -33.59
C PHE A 174 10.12 -8.66 -33.05
N ALA A 175 10.43 -9.83 -33.61
CA ALA A 175 11.51 -10.67 -33.18
C ALA A 175 12.11 -11.46 -34.34
N ASP A 176 13.42 -11.68 -34.29
CA ASP A 176 14.13 -12.50 -35.26
C ASP A 176 15.03 -13.50 -34.51
N ARG A 177 15.05 -14.73 -35.01
CA ARG A 177 15.94 -15.83 -34.60
C ARG A 177 15.69 -16.33 -33.17
N ALA A 178 15.87 -15.47 -32.12
CA ALA A 178 15.64 -15.89 -30.75
C ALA A 178 15.10 -14.72 -29.88
N VAL A 179 14.34 -15.07 -28.83
CA VAL A 179 13.76 -14.14 -27.86
C VAL A 179 14.08 -14.60 -26.44
N VAL A 180 14.58 -13.70 -25.59
CA VAL A 180 14.61 -13.93 -24.13
C VAL A 180 13.21 -13.75 -23.59
N GLU A 181 12.52 -14.87 -23.37
CA GLU A 181 11.16 -14.87 -22.83
C GLU A 181 11.14 -14.50 -21.36
N ASP A 182 12.08 -15.05 -20.58
CA ASP A 182 12.20 -14.79 -19.16
C ASP A 182 13.66 -14.66 -18.73
N TYR A 183 13.91 -13.79 -17.75
CA TYR A 183 15.22 -13.60 -17.12
C TYR A 183 15.03 -13.46 -15.63
N PHE A 184 15.50 -14.43 -14.88
CA PHE A 184 15.46 -14.47 -13.43
C PHE A 184 16.87 -14.38 -12.83
N VAL A 185 17.13 -13.34 -12.07
CA VAL A 185 18.37 -13.14 -11.32
C VAL A 185 18.19 -13.78 -9.93
N TYR A 186 18.41 -15.08 -9.85
CA TYR A 186 18.19 -15.84 -8.63
C TYR A 186 19.34 -15.69 -7.63
N GLN A 187 19.09 -15.07 -6.51
CA GLN A 187 20.04 -14.89 -5.42
C GLN A 187 20.09 -16.15 -4.55
N GLN A 188 21.11 -16.99 -4.74
CA GLN A 188 21.28 -18.24 -3.97
C GLN A 188 21.69 -17.97 -2.54
N SER A 189 22.64 -17.06 -2.35
CA SER A 189 23.07 -16.58 -1.04
C SER A 189 23.62 -15.17 -1.15
N VAL A 190 23.37 -14.33 -0.14
CA VAL A 190 23.88 -12.96 -0.08
C VAL A 190 24.34 -12.66 1.35
N SER A 191 25.59 -12.19 1.45
CA SER A 191 26.19 -11.65 2.68
C SER A 191 26.96 -10.36 2.36
N ALA A 192 27.51 -9.72 3.38
CA ALA A 192 28.34 -8.53 3.21
C ALA A 192 29.66 -8.84 2.48
N GLU A 193 30.13 -10.09 2.55
CA GLU A 193 31.38 -10.53 1.94
C GLU A 193 31.16 -11.00 0.48
N ARG A 194 30.00 -11.61 0.21
CA ARG A 194 29.80 -12.32 -1.06
C ARG A 194 28.33 -12.54 -1.38
N ALA A 195 27.97 -12.39 -2.67
CA ALA A 195 26.69 -12.79 -3.22
C ALA A 195 26.88 -13.81 -4.35
N GLU A 196 26.19 -14.96 -4.21
CA GLU A 196 26.10 -15.99 -5.24
C GLU A 196 24.77 -15.81 -6.00
N VAL A 197 24.86 -15.59 -7.29
CA VAL A 197 23.73 -15.29 -8.14
C VAL A 197 23.71 -16.25 -9.33
N ASP A 198 22.57 -16.87 -9.58
CA ASP A 198 22.33 -17.71 -10.76
C ASP A 198 21.41 -16.97 -11.74
N ASN A 199 21.96 -16.57 -12.89
CA ASN A 199 21.20 -15.91 -13.93
C ASN A 199 20.52 -16.96 -14.80
N ARG A 200 19.20 -17.10 -14.63
CA ARG A 200 18.37 -18.09 -15.29
C ARG A 200 17.60 -17.43 -16.43
N LEU A 201 17.83 -17.94 -17.64
CA LEU A 201 17.19 -17.44 -18.85
C LEU A 201 16.33 -18.51 -19.50
N GLU A 202 15.16 -18.10 -19.95
CA GLU A 202 14.34 -18.87 -20.89
C GLU A 202 14.46 -18.18 -22.25
N ILE A 203 15.09 -18.87 -23.22
CA ILE A 203 15.35 -18.35 -24.56
C ILE A 203 14.58 -19.18 -25.57
N ASN A 204 13.68 -18.53 -26.29
CA ASN A 204 12.90 -19.16 -27.35
C ASN A 204 13.59 -18.94 -28.69
N ASN A 205 14.17 -20.01 -29.25
CA ASN A 205 14.64 -20.04 -30.65
C ASN A 205 13.42 -20.18 -31.55
N ILE A 206 13.03 -19.10 -32.21
CA ILE A 206 11.84 -19.05 -33.07
C ILE A 206 12.08 -19.60 -34.47
N SER A 207 13.32 -19.95 -34.83
CA SER A 207 13.64 -20.62 -36.07
C SER A 207 13.36 -22.10 -35.96
N ASN A 208 13.31 -22.79 -37.14
CA ASN A 208 13.06 -24.22 -37.25
C ASN A 208 14.33 -25.08 -37.24
N HIS A 209 15.49 -24.50 -36.95
CA HIS A 209 16.79 -25.17 -36.90
C HIS A 209 17.60 -24.74 -35.66
N THR A 210 18.56 -25.58 -35.26
CA THR A 210 19.49 -25.30 -34.18
C THR A 210 20.39 -24.11 -34.55
N GLN A 211 20.58 -23.18 -33.60
CA GLN A 211 21.45 -22.01 -33.77
C GLN A 211 22.54 -21.97 -32.71
N GLN A 212 23.75 -21.64 -33.11
CA GLN A 212 24.80 -21.28 -32.16
C GLN A 212 24.60 -19.84 -31.70
N ALA A 213 24.58 -19.66 -30.40
CA ALA A 213 24.40 -18.35 -29.79
C ALA A 213 25.43 -18.10 -28.68
N VAL A 214 25.79 -16.85 -28.50
CA VAL A 214 26.52 -16.40 -27.31
C VAL A 214 25.50 -15.73 -26.38
N VAL A 215 25.34 -16.30 -25.19
CA VAL A 215 24.53 -15.70 -24.11
C VAL A 215 25.49 -15.01 -23.17
N ARG A 216 25.28 -13.69 -22.95
CA ARG A 216 26.12 -12.88 -22.08
C ARG A 216 25.25 -12.23 -21.02
N VAL A 217 25.73 -12.26 -19.77
CA VAL A 217 25.17 -11.46 -18.68
C VAL A 217 26.22 -10.41 -18.28
N THR A 218 25.83 -9.15 -18.35
CA THR A 218 26.61 -8.01 -17.86
C THR A 218 25.95 -7.50 -16.58
N TYR A 219 26.76 -7.22 -15.56
CA TYR A 219 26.27 -6.60 -14.34
C TYR A 219 27.17 -5.47 -13.87
N SER A 220 26.56 -4.41 -13.36
CA SER A 220 27.27 -3.20 -12.94
C SER A 220 26.58 -2.51 -11.78
N TYR A 221 27.39 -1.82 -10.98
CA TYR A 221 26.93 -0.88 -9.96
C TYR A 221 27.43 0.53 -10.32
N THR A 222 26.63 1.54 -10.00
CA THR A 222 26.96 2.94 -10.38
C THR A 222 28.36 3.35 -9.91
N GLY A 223 29.19 3.77 -10.85
CA GLY A 223 30.57 4.20 -10.58
C GLY A 223 31.61 3.08 -10.59
N GLU A 224 31.21 1.83 -10.79
CA GLU A 224 32.11 0.69 -10.96
C GLU A 224 32.18 0.20 -12.41
N PRO A 225 33.25 -0.45 -12.82
CA PRO A 225 33.36 -1.06 -14.15
C PRO A 225 32.37 -2.19 -14.33
N ASP A 226 31.82 -2.32 -15.54
CA ASP A 226 30.96 -3.43 -15.92
C ASP A 226 31.74 -4.75 -15.82
N LYS A 227 31.07 -5.77 -15.27
CA LYS A 227 31.56 -7.15 -15.23
C LYS A 227 30.62 -8.01 -16.08
N ASN A 228 31.13 -9.06 -16.68
CA ASN A 228 30.31 -9.95 -17.49
C ASN A 228 30.76 -11.41 -17.38
N VAL A 229 29.83 -12.28 -17.69
CA VAL A 229 30.02 -13.71 -17.93
C VAL A 229 29.33 -14.05 -19.25
N GLU A 230 29.93 -14.93 -20.04
CA GLU A 230 29.33 -15.38 -21.29
C GLU A 230 29.54 -16.88 -21.51
N GLN A 231 28.62 -17.45 -22.26
CA GLN A 231 28.66 -18.86 -22.67
C GLN A 231 28.18 -19.01 -24.10
N THR A 232 28.89 -19.79 -24.88
CA THR A 232 28.43 -20.26 -26.20
C THR A 232 27.53 -21.48 -26.00
N VAL A 233 26.32 -21.42 -26.55
CA VAL A 233 25.30 -22.46 -26.41
C VAL A 233 24.70 -22.83 -27.77
N GLU A 234 24.19 -24.04 -27.88
CA GLU A 234 23.34 -24.48 -29.01
C GLU A 234 21.86 -24.32 -28.59
N LEU A 235 21.17 -23.37 -29.23
CA LEU A 235 19.73 -23.19 -29.05
C LEU A 235 18.96 -24.11 -29.96
N GLN A 236 18.28 -25.10 -29.38
CA GLN A 236 17.33 -25.95 -30.10
C GLN A 236 16.07 -25.16 -30.50
N PRO A 237 15.37 -25.50 -31.60
CA PRO A 237 14.07 -24.90 -31.90
C PRO A 237 13.12 -24.93 -30.70
N GLY A 238 12.47 -23.80 -30.39
CA GLY A 238 11.60 -23.66 -29.24
C GLY A 238 12.35 -23.16 -27.99
N LEU A 239 11.81 -23.50 -26.78
CA LEU A 239 12.27 -23.00 -25.52
C LEU A 239 13.55 -23.69 -25.01
N ASN A 240 14.55 -22.91 -24.62
CA ASN A 240 15.81 -23.37 -24.06
C ASN A 240 16.01 -22.72 -22.68
N HIS A 241 16.57 -23.47 -21.72
CA HIS A 241 16.90 -22.99 -20.37
C HIS A 241 18.40 -22.89 -20.21
N ILE A 242 18.90 -21.70 -19.90
CA ILE A 242 20.30 -21.41 -19.72
C ILE A 242 20.53 -20.84 -18.32
N SER A 243 21.59 -21.27 -17.67
CA SER A 243 22.01 -20.81 -16.34
C SER A 243 23.44 -20.29 -16.44
N LEU A 244 23.67 -19.06 -15.96
CA LEU A 244 25.00 -18.41 -15.90
C LEU A 244 25.23 -17.91 -14.48
N PRO A 245 25.92 -18.69 -13.63
CA PRO A 245 26.26 -18.27 -12.28
C PRO A 245 27.32 -17.16 -12.26
N VAL A 246 27.14 -16.20 -11.36
CA VAL A 246 28.11 -15.16 -11.07
C VAL A 246 28.29 -14.99 -9.57
N THR A 247 29.51 -14.60 -9.18
CA THR A 247 29.85 -14.22 -7.82
C THR A 247 30.15 -12.74 -7.77
N VAL A 248 29.49 -12.02 -6.86
CA VAL A 248 29.79 -10.61 -6.58
C VAL A 248 30.48 -10.55 -5.22
N GLU A 249 31.79 -10.25 -5.24
CA GLU A 249 32.59 -10.08 -4.03
C GLU A 249 32.31 -8.70 -3.42
N GLN A 250 32.15 -8.65 -2.08
CA GLN A 250 31.88 -7.42 -1.30
C GLN A 250 30.73 -6.58 -1.90
N PRO A 251 29.54 -7.17 -2.07
CA PRO A 251 28.44 -6.50 -2.73
C PRO A 251 27.95 -5.27 -1.96
N HIS A 252 27.53 -4.24 -2.69
CA HIS A 252 26.72 -3.17 -2.11
C HIS A 252 25.32 -3.73 -1.81
N LEU A 253 25.04 -3.96 -0.53
CA LEU A 253 23.78 -4.55 -0.14
C LEU A 253 22.62 -3.54 -0.27
N TRP A 254 21.49 -4.01 -0.76
CA TRP A 254 20.26 -3.24 -0.70
C TRP A 254 19.76 -3.15 0.74
N MET A 255 19.47 -1.91 1.20
CA MET A 255 19.04 -1.65 2.58
C MET A 255 17.62 -1.10 2.62
N PRO A 256 16.81 -1.51 3.62
CA PRO A 256 15.50 -0.90 3.86
C PRO A 256 15.62 0.56 4.27
N ASN A 257 14.56 1.33 4.01
CA ASN A 257 14.47 2.73 4.41
C ASN A 257 14.79 2.92 5.91
N GLY A 258 15.68 3.84 6.21
CA GLY A 258 16.15 4.14 7.56
C GLY A 258 17.40 3.38 8.01
N TRP A 259 17.89 2.39 7.26
CA TRP A 259 19.07 1.60 7.60
C TRP A 259 20.29 1.81 6.70
N GLY A 260 20.10 2.35 5.51
CA GLY A 260 21.17 2.61 4.59
C GLY A 260 20.69 2.91 3.18
N GLU A 261 21.58 2.78 2.21
CA GLU A 261 21.29 3.00 0.80
C GLU A 261 20.61 1.76 0.20
N PRO A 262 19.50 1.91 -0.52
CA PRO A 262 18.87 0.82 -1.29
C PRO A 262 19.65 0.60 -2.59
N ALA A 263 20.88 0.02 -2.50
CA ALA A 263 21.80 -0.17 -3.61
C ALA A 263 21.21 -1.09 -4.68
N LEU A 264 21.23 -0.65 -5.93
CA LEU A 264 20.70 -1.39 -7.07
C LEU A 264 21.78 -1.59 -8.14
N TYR A 265 21.98 -2.84 -8.54
CA TYR A 265 22.80 -3.24 -9.68
C TYR A 265 21.95 -3.29 -10.94
N MET A 266 22.53 -2.97 -12.08
CA MET A 266 21.95 -3.31 -13.39
C MET A 266 22.46 -4.69 -13.81
N PHE A 267 21.56 -5.62 -14.06
CA PHE A 267 21.83 -6.92 -14.67
C PHE A 267 21.19 -6.96 -16.05
N GLU A 268 21.99 -7.19 -17.09
CA GLU A 268 21.54 -7.27 -18.47
C GLU A 268 21.96 -8.60 -19.08
N ALA A 269 20.99 -9.35 -19.59
CA ALA A 269 21.21 -10.56 -20.37
C ALA A 269 21.00 -10.27 -21.86
N SER A 270 21.94 -10.68 -22.70
CA SER A 270 21.88 -10.55 -24.15
C SER A 270 22.18 -11.88 -24.85
N VAL A 271 21.50 -12.10 -25.98
CA VAL A 271 21.68 -13.25 -26.85
C VAL A 271 22.19 -12.75 -28.19
N SER A 272 23.36 -13.22 -28.59
CA SER A 272 23.96 -12.88 -29.88
C SER A 272 24.06 -14.12 -30.79
N ILE A 273 23.68 -13.97 -32.06
CA ILE A 273 23.78 -15.00 -33.09
C ILE A 273 24.51 -14.38 -34.27
N ASP A 274 25.54 -15.08 -34.81
CA ASP A 274 26.43 -14.56 -35.85
C ASP A 274 27.04 -13.17 -35.55
N GLY A 275 27.31 -12.92 -34.24
CA GLY A 275 27.89 -11.67 -33.77
C GLY A 275 26.94 -10.50 -33.65
N GLN A 276 25.63 -10.70 -33.89
CA GLN A 276 24.60 -9.67 -33.72
C GLN A 276 23.74 -9.98 -32.50
N VAL A 277 23.46 -8.97 -31.67
CA VAL A 277 22.51 -9.07 -30.56
C VAL A 277 21.10 -9.17 -31.14
N VAL A 278 20.44 -10.31 -30.93
CA VAL A 278 19.06 -10.57 -31.41
C VAL A 278 18.01 -10.36 -30.34
N SER A 279 18.39 -10.47 -29.07
CA SER A 279 17.47 -10.22 -27.95
C SER A 279 18.25 -9.80 -26.71
N GLN A 280 17.64 -8.95 -25.88
CA GLN A 280 18.18 -8.55 -24.58
C GLN A 280 17.07 -8.28 -23.58
N LYS A 281 17.37 -8.46 -22.29
CA LYS A 281 16.49 -8.15 -21.17
C LYS A 281 17.29 -7.70 -19.98
N SER A 282 16.83 -6.68 -19.25
CA SER A 282 17.55 -6.11 -18.11
C SER A 282 16.67 -5.92 -16.90
N HIS A 283 17.28 -5.97 -15.71
CA HIS A 283 16.62 -5.73 -14.42
C HIS A 283 17.52 -4.93 -13.49
N GLN A 284 16.90 -4.05 -12.68
CA GLN A 284 17.57 -3.48 -11.52
C GLN A 284 17.43 -4.45 -10.34
N ILE A 285 18.55 -4.87 -9.77
CA ILE A 285 18.60 -5.91 -8.74
C ILE A 285 19.24 -5.36 -7.47
N GLY A 286 18.52 -5.40 -6.36
CA GLY A 286 19.09 -5.18 -5.04
C GLY A 286 19.58 -6.49 -4.44
N LEU A 287 20.89 -6.59 -4.18
CA LEU A 287 21.46 -7.76 -3.53
C LEU A 287 21.19 -7.71 -2.02
N ARG A 288 20.41 -8.65 -1.52
CA ARG A 288 20.05 -8.75 -0.09
C ARG A 288 19.62 -10.16 0.27
N SER A 289 19.76 -10.50 1.55
CA SER A 289 19.04 -11.62 2.14
C SER A 289 17.78 -11.12 2.85
N ILE A 290 16.69 -11.87 2.72
CA ILE A 290 15.45 -11.61 3.46
C ILE A 290 14.79 -12.93 3.81
N ARG A 291 14.33 -13.04 5.07
CA ARG A 291 13.53 -14.17 5.53
C ARG A 291 12.47 -13.71 6.52
N VAL A 292 11.36 -14.41 6.58
CA VAL A 292 10.37 -14.32 7.66
C VAL A 292 10.74 -15.34 8.71
N VAL A 293 10.93 -14.89 9.94
CA VAL A 293 11.34 -15.74 11.06
C VAL A 293 10.12 -16.12 11.87
N GLN A 294 9.89 -17.42 11.99
CA GLN A 294 8.82 -18.04 12.78
C GLN A 294 9.46 -19.11 13.67
N GLU A 295 9.85 -18.71 14.87
CA GLU A 295 10.52 -19.57 15.84
C GLU A 295 9.71 -19.64 17.14
N GLU A 296 9.57 -20.85 17.68
CA GLU A 296 8.93 -21.07 18.97
C GLU A 296 9.74 -20.40 20.10
N ASP A 297 9.04 -19.70 20.98
CA ASP A 297 9.60 -19.10 22.19
C ASP A 297 8.68 -19.33 23.39
N LYS A 298 9.04 -18.81 24.56
CA LYS A 298 8.26 -18.97 25.82
C LYS A 298 6.84 -18.38 25.74
N ASP A 299 6.59 -17.45 24.79
CA ASP A 299 5.36 -16.70 24.66
C ASP A 299 4.51 -17.13 23.44
N GLY A 300 5.00 -18.10 22.63
CA GLY A 300 4.35 -18.61 21.44
C GLY A 300 5.32 -18.76 20.27
N GLN A 301 4.99 -18.20 19.09
CA GLN A 301 5.82 -18.24 17.90
C GLN A 301 6.10 -16.83 17.38
N SER A 302 7.36 -16.49 17.17
CA SER A 302 7.76 -15.21 16.60
C SER A 302 7.24 -15.01 15.17
N PHE A 303 7.08 -13.76 14.74
CA PHE A 303 6.80 -13.40 13.36
C PHE A 303 7.49 -12.06 13.05
N TYR A 304 8.59 -12.10 12.31
CA TYR A 304 9.30 -10.90 11.92
C TYR A 304 10.14 -11.08 10.67
N PHE A 305 10.50 -9.96 10.02
CA PHE A 305 11.42 -9.96 8.91
C PHE A 305 12.86 -9.79 9.40
N GLU A 306 13.75 -10.60 8.88
CA GLU A 306 15.19 -10.42 9.01
C GLU A 306 15.75 -10.02 7.64
N VAL A 307 16.41 -8.89 7.58
CA VAL A 307 17.01 -8.35 6.35
C VAL A 307 18.51 -8.23 6.55
N ASN A 308 19.30 -8.84 5.67
CA ASN A 308 20.75 -8.89 5.76
C ASN A 308 21.27 -9.35 7.15
N GLY A 309 20.58 -10.35 7.73
CA GLY A 309 20.90 -10.92 9.04
C GLY A 309 20.49 -10.08 10.25
N VAL A 310 19.74 -8.99 10.05
CA VAL A 310 19.29 -8.11 11.14
C VAL A 310 17.76 -8.17 11.29
N PRO A 311 17.22 -8.50 12.49
CA PRO A 311 15.80 -8.42 12.76
C PRO A 311 15.27 -7.00 12.56
N MET A 312 14.21 -6.85 11.76
CA MET A 312 13.63 -5.56 11.41
C MET A 312 12.25 -5.40 12.03
N PHE A 313 12.01 -4.27 12.71
CA PHE A 313 10.66 -3.85 13.00
C PHE A 313 10.00 -3.28 11.73
N ALA A 314 8.97 -3.95 11.23
CA ALA A 314 8.22 -3.47 10.07
C ALA A 314 7.35 -2.27 10.44
N LYS A 315 7.78 -1.10 9.99
CA LYS A 315 7.04 0.17 10.08
C LYS A 315 6.37 0.41 8.74
N GLY A 316 5.09 0.19 8.65
CA GLY A 316 4.47 0.25 7.33
C GLY A 316 2.99 0.59 7.34
N THR A 317 2.31 0.18 6.28
CA THR A 317 0.90 0.46 6.04
C THR A 317 0.34 -0.52 4.99
N ASN A 318 -0.99 -0.56 4.85
CA ASN A 318 -1.67 -1.30 3.82
C ASN A 318 -2.00 -0.40 2.63
N LEU A 319 -1.76 -0.87 1.42
CA LEU A 319 -2.06 -0.19 0.17
C LEU A 319 -3.30 -0.79 -0.47
N ILE A 320 -4.25 0.07 -0.87
CA ILE A 320 -5.35 -0.24 -1.76
C ILE A 320 -5.11 0.42 -3.13
N PRO A 321 -5.81 0.01 -4.21
CA PRO A 321 -5.67 0.67 -5.50
C PRO A 321 -5.85 2.18 -5.41
N SER A 322 -4.96 2.94 -6.03
CA SER A 322 -4.89 4.40 -5.88
C SER A 322 -5.98 5.17 -6.63
N ASP A 323 -6.73 4.51 -7.50
CA ASP A 323 -7.86 5.09 -8.24
C ASP A 323 -8.88 4.01 -8.59
N ALA A 324 -10.16 4.32 -8.55
CA ALA A 324 -11.21 3.43 -9.04
C ALA A 324 -11.18 3.27 -10.57
N LEU A 325 -10.59 4.23 -11.28
CA LEU A 325 -10.28 4.20 -12.71
C LEU A 325 -8.78 3.98 -12.91
N LEU A 326 -8.33 2.76 -12.79
CA LEU A 326 -6.93 2.33 -12.73
C LEU A 326 -6.00 2.96 -13.79
N PRO A 327 -6.39 3.14 -15.08
CA PRO A 327 -5.50 3.76 -16.06
C PRO A 327 -5.14 5.23 -15.79
N ARG A 328 -5.76 5.90 -14.81
CA ARG A 328 -5.36 7.23 -14.35
C ARG A 328 -4.18 7.23 -13.40
N VAL A 329 -3.79 6.05 -12.88
CA VAL A 329 -2.64 5.93 -12.00
C VAL A 329 -1.35 5.97 -12.82
N THR A 330 -0.60 7.04 -12.68
CA THR A 330 0.65 7.28 -13.40
C THR A 330 1.87 6.89 -12.58
N ARG A 331 3.03 6.70 -13.23
CA ARG A 331 4.34 6.56 -12.55
C ARG A 331 4.57 7.69 -11.53
N GLN A 332 4.20 8.92 -11.89
CA GLN A 332 4.36 10.06 -10.98
C GLN A 332 3.49 9.91 -9.72
N ARG A 333 2.27 9.36 -9.83
CA ARG A 333 1.41 9.08 -8.67
C ARG A 333 2.03 8.03 -7.75
N TYR A 334 2.58 6.95 -8.29
CA TYR A 334 3.33 5.95 -7.51
C TYR A 334 4.57 6.54 -6.84
N SER A 335 5.35 7.33 -7.59
CA SER A 335 6.55 7.98 -7.04
C SER A 335 6.23 8.88 -5.85
N ARG A 336 5.16 9.67 -5.94
CA ARG A 336 4.69 10.53 -4.83
C ARG A 336 4.23 9.71 -3.64
N LEU A 337 3.40 8.69 -3.88
CA LEU A 337 2.86 7.85 -2.81
C LEU A 337 3.98 7.16 -2.03
N LEU A 338 4.98 6.61 -2.73
CA LEU A 338 6.12 5.96 -2.09
C LEU A 338 7.12 6.95 -1.48
N GLU A 339 7.19 8.20 -1.99
CA GLU A 339 7.89 9.29 -1.31
C GLU A 339 7.21 9.65 0.01
N ASP A 340 5.87 9.66 0.07
CA ASP A 340 5.10 9.86 1.29
C ASP A 340 5.34 8.73 2.30
N VAL A 341 5.39 7.47 1.84
CA VAL A 341 5.78 6.31 2.65
C VAL A 341 7.19 6.48 3.21
N GLN A 342 8.17 6.76 2.35
CA GLN A 342 9.57 6.92 2.74
C GLN A 342 9.76 8.07 3.74
N SER A 343 9.19 9.25 3.44
CA SER A 343 9.31 10.44 4.28
C SER A 343 8.56 10.32 5.61
N SER A 344 7.67 9.35 5.74
CA SER A 344 6.99 9.00 6.99
C SER A 344 7.72 7.93 7.81
N ASN A 345 8.99 7.66 7.49
CA ASN A 345 9.86 6.67 8.15
C ASN A 345 9.34 5.22 8.05
N MET A 346 8.50 4.93 7.08
CA MET A 346 8.05 3.57 6.82
C MET A 346 9.09 2.79 6.00
N ASN A 347 9.14 1.49 6.17
CA ASN A 347 10.03 0.57 5.47
C ASN A 347 9.28 -0.59 4.81
N MET A 348 7.95 -0.63 4.91
CA MET A 348 7.12 -1.69 4.33
C MET A 348 5.76 -1.17 3.87
N VAL A 349 5.27 -1.76 2.79
CA VAL A 349 3.89 -1.61 2.30
C VAL A 349 3.32 -3.00 2.02
N ARG A 350 2.12 -3.28 2.50
CA ARG A 350 1.36 -4.48 2.10
C ARG A 350 0.41 -4.11 0.97
N VAL A 351 0.57 -4.77 -0.18
CA VAL A 351 -0.37 -4.70 -1.30
C VAL A 351 -1.51 -5.67 -1.02
N TRP A 352 -2.65 -5.15 -0.67
CA TRP A 352 -3.81 -5.90 -0.17
C TRP A 352 -4.52 -6.72 -1.25
N GLY A 353 -5.00 -7.92 -0.88
CA GLY A 353 -5.52 -8.94 -1.78
C GLY A 353 -6.90 -8.68 -2.42
N GLY A 354 -7.59 -7.62 -2.05
CA GLY A 354 -8.84 -7.21 -2.72
C GLY A 354 -8.63 -6.19 -3.85
N GLY A 355 -7.38 -5.84 -4.15
CA GLY A 355 -6.98 -4.84 -5.13
C GLY A 355 -6.48 -5.41 -6.45
N ILE A 356 -5.27 -4.98 -6.82
CA ILE A 356 -4.56 -5.39 -8.04
C ILE A 356 -3.09 -5.72 -7.71
N TYR A 357 -2.43 -6.47 -8.59
CA TYR A 357 -0.97 -6.46 -8.65
C TYR A 357 -0.56 -5.14 -9.31
N GLU A 358 0.09 -4.27 -8.54
CA GLU A 358 0.44 -2.92 -8.98
C GLU A 358 1.35 -2.92 -10.23
N ASP A 359 1.46 -1.79 -10.89
CA ASP A 359 2.32 -1.60 -12.06
C ASP A 359 3.81 -1.75 -11.68
N ASP A 360 4.67 -2.13 -12.64
CA ASP A 360 6.11 -2.26 -12.42
C ASP A 360 6.72 -0.97 -11.87
N ALA A 361 6.18 0.19 -12.26
CA ALA A 361 6.58 1.48 -11.73
C ALA A 361 6.47 1.60 -10.22
N PHE A 362 5.48 0.96 -9.60
CA PHE A 362 5.34 0.91 -8.14
C PHE A 362 6.50 0.14 -7.49
N PHE A 363 6.82 -1.04 -8.02
CA PHE A 363 7.90 -1.87 -7.48
C PHE A 363 9.27 -1.25 -7.72
N GLU A 364 9.51 -0.64 -8.89
CA GLU A 364 10.73 0.10 -9.18
C GLU A 364 10.94 1.29 -8.23
N GLU A 365 9.87 2.02 -7.89
CA GLU A 365 9.94 3.09 -6.89
C GLU A 365 10.18 2.54 -5.48
N ALA A 366 9.58 1.40 -5.13
CA ALA A 366 9.80 0.73 -3.86
C ALA A 366 11.25 0.24 -3.73
N ASP A 367 11.80 -0.36 -4.80
CA ASP A 367 13.20 -0.79 -4.88
C ASP A 367 14.16 0.37 -4.63
N ARG A 368 13.96 1.50 -5.31
CA ARG A 368 14.81 2.70 -5.19
C ARG A 368 14.71 3.39 -3.83
N ARG A 369 13.62 3.19 -3.11
CA ARG A 369 13.36 3.86 -1.81
C ARG A 369 13.60 2.96 -0.61
N GLY A 370 13.98 1.71 -0.81
CA GLY A 370 14.16 0.76 0.29
C GLY A 370 12.85 0.37 0.99
N ILE A 371 11.74 0.32 0.26
CA ILE A 371 10.44 -0.04 0.82
C ILE A 371 10.15 -1.50 0.50
N LEU A 372 10.05 -2.34 1.52
CA LEU A 372 9.65 -3.72 1.36
C LEU A 372 8.18 -3.83 0.98
N VAL A 373 7.85 -4.79 0.14
CA VAL A 373 6.49 -5.08 -0.30
C VAL A 373 6.07 -6.48 0.15
N TRP A 374 5.05 -6.53 0.98
CA TRP A 374 4.27 -7.72 1.26
C TRP A 374 3.18 -7.82 0.18
N GLN A 375 3.25 -8.83 -0.68
CA GLN A 375 2.34 -8.97 -1.80
C GLN A 375 1.30 -10.05 -1.55
N ASP A 376 0.02 -9.66 -1.45
CA ASP A 376 -1.09 -10.62 -1.47
C ASP A 376 -1.40 -11.03 -2.91
N PHE A 377 -1.82 -12.30 -3.11
CA PHE A 377 -2.59 -12.70 -4.29
C PHE A 377 -4.01 -12.12 -4.19
N MET A 378 -4.65 -11.86 -5.33
CA MET A 378 -5.91 -11.13 -5.39
C MET A 378 -7.11 -11.98 -4.98
N PHE A 379 -7.19 -12.25 -3.66
CA PHE A 379 -8.25 -12.98 -2.97
C PHE A 379 -8.52 -12.33 -1.61
N ALA A 380 -9.79 -12.01 -1.29
CA ALA A 380 -10.10 -11.31 -0.04
C ALA A 380 -11.52 -11.61 0.46
N CYS A 381 -11.67 -11.84 1.75
CA CYS A 381 -12.91 -11.81 2.54
C CYS A 381 -14.06 -12.68 2.03
N THR A 382 -13.79 -13.70 1.21
CA THR A 382 -14.78 -14.67 0.71
C THR A 382 -14.08 -15.96 0.28
N THR A 383 -14.81 -17.06 0.12
CA THR A 383 -14.29 -18.26 -0.52
C THR A 383 -14.53 -18.21 -2.03
N TYR A 384 -13.85 -19.05 -2.78
CA TYR A 384 -13.82 -19.01 -4.25
C TYR A 384 -14.13 -20.36 -4.87
N PRO A 385 -14.60 -20.40 -6.14
CA PRO A 385 -14.71 -21.62 -6.90
C PRO A 385 -13.37 -22.35 -7.03
N HIS A 386 -13.41 -23.67 -7.22
CA HIS A 386 -12.23 -24.50 -7.44
C HIS A 386 -12.44 -25.51 -8.57
N ASP A 387 -13.36 -25.21 -9.48
CA ASP A 387 -13.50 -25.98 -10.70
C ASP A 387 -12.24 -25.84 -11.60
N PRO A 388 -11.99 -26.80 -12.51
CA PRO A 388 -10.77 -26.81 -13.30
C PRO A 388 -10.57 -25.56 -14.20
N ALA A 389 -11.64 -24.88 -14.61
CA ALA A 389 -11.53 -23.67 -15.42
C ALA A 389 -11.08 -22.47 -14.56
N PHE A 390 -11.63 -22.35 -13.35
CA PHE A 390 -11.21 -21.32 -12.39
C PHE A 390 -9.76 -21.52 -11.96
N LEU A 391 -9.37 -22.76 -11.62
CA LEU A 391 -8.00 -23.08 -11.21
C LEU A 391 -6.97 -22.78 -12.31
N ARG A 392 -7.25 -23.09 -13.59
CA ARG A 392 -6.35 -22.73 -14.70
C ARG A 392 -6.15 -21.21 -14.83
N ARG A 393 -7.20 -20.40 -14.59
CA ARG A 393 -7.08 -18.94 -14.59
C ARG A 393 -6.18 -18.45 -13.45
N VAL A 394 -6.35 -19.02 -12.27
CA VAL A 394 -5.53 -18.68 -11.08
C VAL A 394 -4.08 -19.13 -11.29
N GLU A 395 -3.85 -20.29 -11.87
CA GLU A 395 -2.53 -20.81 -12.18
C GLU A 395 -1.76 -19.87 -13.14
N ALA A 396 -2.40 -19.48 -14.24
CA ALA A 396 -1.82 -18.55 -15.21
C ALA A 396 -1.55 -17.16 -14.58
N GLU A 397 -2.45 -16.71 -13.72
CA GLU A 397 -2.29 -15.44 -12.96
C GLU A 397 -1.11 -15.48 -12.01
N ALA A 398 -0.98 -16.56 -11.24
CA ALA A 398 0.11 -16.72 -10.29
C ALA A 398 1.45 -16.79 -11.02
N GLU A 399 1.59 -17.61 -12.06
CA GLU A 399 2.81 -17.68 -12.86
C GLU A 399 3.20 -16.32 -13.44
N TYR A 400 2.26 -15.64 -14.10
CA TYR A 400 2.51 -14.34 -14.73
C TYR A 400 3.03 -13.31 -13.74
N ASN A 401 2.36 -13.15 -12.59
CA ASN A 401 2.73 -12.12 -11.63
C ASN A 401 3.97 -12.50 -10.80
N ILE A 402 4.18 -13.77 -10.48
CA ILE A 402 5.40 -14.21 -9.80
C ILE A 402 6.61 -13.94 -10.71
N ARG A 403 6.57 -14.35 -11.98
CA ARG A 403 7.66 -14.11 -12.94
C ARG A 403 7.94 -12.62 -13.12
N ARG A 404 6.90 -11.79 -13.19
CA ARG A 404 7.02 -10.34 -13.33
C ARG A 404 7.68 -9.68 -12.12
N LEU A 405 7.35 -10.12 -10.90
CA LEU A 405 7.70 -9.40 -9.67
C LEU A 405 8.92 -9.95 -8.92
N ARG A 406 9.30 -11.21 -9.13
CA ARG A 406 10.33 -11.90 -8.34
C ARG A 406 11.73 -11.27 -8.35
N ASN A 407 12.06 -10.46 -9.38
CA ASN A 407 13.34 -9.76 -9.48
C ASN A 407 13.40 -8.47 -8.64
N HIS A 408 12.27 -7.95 -8.16
CA HIS A 408 12.25 -6.73 -7.36
C HIS A 408 12.87 -6.93 -5.97
N ALA A 409 13.81 -6.05 -5.63
CA ALA A 409 14.46 -6.05 -4.31
C ALA A 409 13.47 -5.80 -3.18
N SER A 410 12.45 -5.00 -3.44
CA SER A 410 11.37 -4.67 -2.51
C SER A 410 10.49 -5.86 -2.15
N LEU A 411 10.29 -6.83 -3.06
CA LEU A 411 9.40 -7.97 -2.80
C LEU A 411 9.90 -8.79 -1.62
N ALA A 412 9.18 -8.76 -0.51
CA ALA A 412 9.56 -9.41 0.74
C ALA A 412 8.97 -10.81 0.89
N MET A 413 7.68 -10.97 0.54
CA MET A 413 6.94 -12.23 0.67
C MET A 413 5.71 -12.26 -0.21
N TRP A 414 5.18 -13.45 -0.42
CA TRP A 414 3.87 -13.71 -1.00
C TRP A 414 2.86 -14.11 0.07
N CYS A 415 1.62 -13.63 -0.05
CA CYS A 415 0.52 -14.04 0.82
C CYS A 415 -0.67 -14.50 -0.01
N GLY A 416 -1.24 -15.64 0.32
CA GLY A 416 -2.30 -16.27 -0.48
C GLY A 416 -3.60 -15.49 -0.51
N ASN A 417 -4.01 -14.90 0.61
CA ASN A 417 -5.29 -14.20 0.69
C ASN A 417 -5.39 -13.27 1.90
N ASN A 418 -6.41 -12.40 1.86
CA ASN A 418 -6.85 -11.58 2.98
C ASN A 418 -8.08 -12.17 3.67
N GLU A 419 -7.97 -12.50 4.96
CA GLU A 419 -9.04 -12.82 5.92
C GLU A 419 -9.96 -14.01 5.57
N ILE A 420 -9.64 -14.85 4.58
CA ILE A 420 -10.55 -15.94 4.19
C ILE A 420 -10.62 -17.00 5.30
N TYR A 421 -9.47 -17.42 5.84
CA TYR A 421 -9.43 -18.41 6.91
C TYR A 421 -10.07 -17.90 8.20
N GLU A 422 -9.90 -16.61 8.50
CA GLU A 422 -10.58 -15.92 9.59
C GLU A 422 -12.10 -15.94 9.38
N GLY A 423 -12.59 -15.62 8.19
CA GLY A 423 -14.01 -15.65 7.87
C GLY A 423 -14.63 -17.03 7.98
N MET A 424 -13.93 -18.06 7.49
CA MET A 424 -14.38 -19.45 7.59
C MET A 424 -14.54 -19.89 9.04
N ARG A 425 -13.70 -19.45 9.95
CA ARG A 425 -13.71 -19.88 11.35
C ARG A 425 -14.64 -19.06 12.24
N TYR A 426 -14.80 -17.75 11.98
CA TYR A 426 -15.33 -16.83 12.97
C TYR A 426 -16.39 -15.85 12.46
N TRP A 427 -16.67 -15.78 11.14
CA TRP A 427 -17.71 -14.89 10.62
C TRP A 427 -19.08 -15.57 10.47
N GLY A 428 -19.28 -16.71 11.13
CA GLY A 428 -20.56 -17.41 11.13
C GLY A 428 -20.86 -18.19 9.85
N TRP A 429 -19.87 -18.37 8.94
CA TRP A 429 -20.11 -19.10 7.69
C TRP A 429 -20.43 -20.57 7.93
N LYS A 430 -19.81 -21.19 8.93
CA LYS A 430 -20.08 -22.58 9.32
C LYS A 430 -21.53 -22.80 9.76
N GLU A 431 -22.12 -21.81 10.40
CA GLU A 431 -23.51 -21.84 10.88
C GLU A 431 -24.51 -21.44 9.79
N LYS A 432 -24.08 -20.61 8.81
CA LYS A 432 -24.90 -20.09 7.73
C LYS A 432 -25.15 -21.13 6.62
N TYR A 433 -24.16 -21.97 6.33
CA TYR A 433 -24.20 -22.92 5.22
C TYR A 433 -24.44 -24.35 5.67
N SER A 434 -24.98 -25.22 4.77
CA SER A 434 -25.05 -26.66 5.03
C SER A 434 -23.64 -27.26 5.20
N PRO A 435 -23.50 -28.38 5.93
CA PRO A 435 -22.20 -29.04 6.08
C PRO A 435 -21.50 -29.34 4.73
N GLU A 436 -22.27 -29.72 3.72
CA GLU A 436 -21.77 -30.07 2.38
C GLU A 436 -21.21 -28.81 1.66
N VAL A 437 -21.94 -27.70 1.71
CA VAL A 437 -21.50 -26.42 1.13
C VAL A 437 -20.26 -25.89 1.87
N TYR A 438 -20.29 -25.95 3.21
CA TYR A 438 -19.14 -25.52 4.01
C TYR A 438 -17.89 -26.38 3.73
N GLN A 439 -18.05 -27.69 3.59
CA GLN A 439 -16.97 -28.59 3.17
C GLN A 439 -16.43 -28.23 1.79
N GLN A 440 -17.29 -27.93 0.83
CA GLN A 440 -16.88 -27.48 -0.51
C GLN A 440 -16.07 -26.18 -0.45
N MET A 441 -16.45 -25.24 0.42
CA MET A 441 -15.67 -24.01 0.66
C MET A 441 -14.29 -24.33 1.24
N GLN A 442 -14.18 -25.28 2.18
CA GLN A 442 -12.90 -25.71 2.74
C GLN A 442 -12.02 -26.37 1.70
N GLU A 443 -12.58 -27.25 0.86
CA GLU A 443 -11.85 -27.89 -0.24
C GLU A 443 -11.30 -26.84 -1.23
N GLY A 444 -12.09 -25.82 -1.59
CA GLY A 444 -11.65 -24.70 -2.42
C GLY A 444 -10.50 -23.91 -1.78
N TYR A 445 -10.59 -23.66 -0.47
CA TYR A 445 -9.52 -23.00 0.28
C TYR A 445 -8.22 -23.83 0.24
N ASP A 446 -8.31 -25.12 0.54
CA ASP A 446 -7.15 -26.02 0.58
C ASP A 446 -6.48 -26.15 -0.81
N VAL A 447 -7.27 -26.28 -1.85
CA VAL A 447 -6.74 -26.38 -3.22
C VAL A 447 -6.03 -25.10 -3.65
N LEU A 448 -6.63 -23.95 -3.40
CA LEU A 448 -6.06 -22.65 -3.81
C LEU A 448 -4.86 -22.25 -2.98
N PHE A 449 -5.01 -22.21 -1.64
CA PHE A 449 -4.06 -21.52 -0.76
C PHE A 449 -3.05 -22.44 -0.11
N ARG A 450 -3.31 -23.75 -0.01
CA ARG A 450 -2.39 -24.75 0.56
C ARG A 450 -1.70 -25.61 -0.49
N GLN A 451 -2.22 -25.65 -1.73
CA GLN A 451 -1.65 -26.49 -2.79
C GLN A 451 -1.18 -25.66 -3.98
N LEU A 452 -2.09 -25.03 -4.74
CA LEU A 452 -1.78 -24.37 -6.00
C LEU A 452 -0.82 -23.19 -5.84
N LEU A 453 -1.18 -22.18 -5.05
CA LEU A 453 -0.37 -20.97 -4.92
C LEU A 453 1.01 -21.24 -4.31
N PRO A 454 1.18 -21.98 -3.20
CA PRO A 454 2.51 -22.27 -2.68
C PRO A 454 3.35 -23.13 -3.65
N GLN A 455 2.73 -24.01 -4.44
CA GLN A 455 3.43 -24.74 -5.49
C GLN A 455 3.97 -23.79 -6.56
N LYS A 456 3.17 -22.82 -7.03
CA LYS A 456 3.61 -21.83 -8.03
C LYS A 456 4.70 -20.89 -7.47
N VAL A 457 4.59 -20.47 -6.23
CA VAL A 457 5.68 -19.71 -5.59
C VAL A 457 6.97 -20.54 -5.53
N LYS A 458 6.89 -21.78 -5.10
CA LYS A 458 8.06 -22.66 -5.07
C LYS A 458 8.67 -22.92 -6.45
N GLU A 459 7.85 -23.00 -7.49
CA GLU A 459 8.29 -23.23 -8.86
C GLU A 459 8.99 -22.00 -9.45
N PHE A 460 8.43 -20.81 -9.30
CA PHE A 460 8.86 -19.62 -10.02
C PHE A 460 9.65 -18.62 -9.18
N ASP A 461 9.54 -18.63 -7.81
CA ASP A 461 10.29 -17.78 -6.89
C ASP A 461 10.78 -18.62 -5.68
N PRO A 462 11.61 -19.66 -5.93
CA PRO A 462 12.07 -20.56 -4.88
C PRO A 462 12.88 -19.80 -3.84
N GLY A 463 12.56 -19.99 -2.58
CA GLY A 463 13.21 -19.29 -1.46
C GLY A 463 12.47 -18.07 -0.96
N ARG A 464 11.47 -17.55 -1.68
CA ARG A 464 10.59 -16.51 -1.16
C ARG A 464 9.57 -17.12 -0.21
N PHE A 465 9.38 -16.47 0.95
CA PHE A 465 8.39 -16.93 1.91
C PHE A 465 6.97 -16.78 1.36
N TYR A 466 6.16 -17.81 1.59
CA TYR A 466 4.73 -17.80 1.29
C TYR A 466 3.93 -17.95 2.57
N LEU A 467 3.03 -17.00 2.83
CA LEU A 467 2.03 -17.07 3.89
C LEU A 467 0.70 -17.50 3.29
N GLU A 468 0.04 -18.47 3.86
CA GLU A 468 -1.22 -19.03 3.36
C GLU A 468 -2.35 -17.99 3.30
N GLY A 469 -2.45 -17.14 4.32
CA GLY A 469 -3.41 -16.04 4.43
C GLY A 469 -3.04 -15.10 5.59
N SER A 470 -3.56 -13.90 5.57
CA SER A 470 -3.37 -12.88 6.59
C SER A 470 -4.72 -12.41 7.14
N PRO A 471 -5.01 -12.56 8.47
CA PRO A 471 -4.24 -13.35 9.43
C PRO A 471 -4.62 -14.84 9.37
N LEU A 472 -3.71 -15.71 9.85
CA LEU A 472 -4.03 -17.14 10.00
C LEU A 472 -4.70 -17.45 11.34
N GLU A 473 -4.09 -17.03 12.45
CA GLU A 473 -4.52 -17.41 13.79
C GLU A 473 -4.95 -16.22 14.64
N ALA A 474 -4.34 -15.06 14.42
CA ALA A 474 -4.46 -13.92 15.31
C ALA A 474 -5.57 -12.95 14.91
N ASN A 475 -6.53 -12.75 15.82
CA ASN A 475 -7.56 -11.73 15.65
C ASN A 475 -7.90 -11.07 16.99
N TRP A 476 -8.52 -9.88 16.92
CA TRP A 476 -9.01 -9.17 18.08
C TRP A 476 -10.06 -10.01 18.84
N GLY A 477 -10.05 -9.89 20.17
CA GLY A 477 -10.98 -10.65 21.02
C GLY A 477 -10.53 -12.07 21.38
N ARG A 478 -9.39 -12.53 20.85
CA ARG A 478 -8.82 -13.86 21.16
C ARG A 478 -7.36 -13.75 21.57
N PRO A 479 -7.06 -13.47 22.86
CA PRO A 479 -5.69 -13.21 23.34
C PRO A 479 -4.70 -14.33 23.06
N GLU A 480 -5.13 -15.58 23.05
CA GLU A 480 -4.31 -16.75 22.75
C GLU A 480 -3.76 -16.74 21.33
N SER A 481 -4.50 -16.17 20.37
CA SER A 481 -4.10 -16.10 18.97
C SER A 481 -3.05 -15.00 18.71
N TRP A 482 -2.90 -14.00 19.60
CA TRP A 482 -1.88 -12.95 19.43
C TRP A 482 -0.45 -13.44 19.62
N LYS A 483 -0.28 -14.66 20.10
CA LYS A 483 1.03 -15.28 20.35
C LYS A 483 1.69 -15.85 19.09
N VAL A 484 0.97 -15.94 17.98
CA VAL A 484 1.40 -16.63 16.76
C VAL A 484 1.05 -15.82 15.52
N GLY A 485 1.96 -15.71 14.57
CA GLY A 485 1.69 -15.11 13.26
C GLY A 485 1.42 -13.60 13.29
N ASP A 486 0.74 -13.14 12.27
CA ASP A 486 0.26 -11.77 12.14
C ASP A 486 -1.18 -11.61 12.63
N SER A 487 -1.60 -10.37 12.88
CA SER A 487 -2.93 -10.06 13.45
C SER A 487 -3.63 -8.93 12.73
N HIS A 488 -4.95 -9.10 12.53
CA HIS A 488 -5.87 -8.04 12.19
C HIS A 488 -6.69 -7.65 13.42
N ASN A 489 -6.44 -6.45 13.98
CA ASN A 489 -7.15 -5.97 15.17
C ASN A 489 -8.18 -4.90 14.80
N TRP A 490 -9.40 -5.34 14.54
CA TRP A 490 -10.55 -4.46 14.28
C TRP A 490 -11.35 -4.09 15.53
N GLY A 491 -10.76 -4.33 16.70
CA GLY A 491 -11.39 -4.02 17.99
C GLY A 491 -11.78 -2.56 18.15
N THR A 492 -10.95 -1.61 17.68
CA THR A 492 -11.22 -0.17 17.75
C THR A 492 -12.26 0.32 16.74
N TRP A 493 -12.58 -0.48 15.71
CA TRP A 493 -13.60 -0.16 14.72
C TRP A 493 -14.82 -1.06 14.90
N TYR A 494 -14.84 -2.28 14.37
CA TYR A 494 -16.00 -3.17 14.47
C TYR A 494 -16.32 -3.61 15.92
N GLY A 495 -15.29 -3.75 16.76
CA GLY A 495 -15.44 -4.03 18.19
C GLY A 495 -15.81 -2.83 19.04
N GLN A 496 -15.79 -1.62 18.49
CA GLN A 496 -16.11 -0.35 19.17
C GLN A 496 -15.36 -0.14 20.50
N LYS A 497 -14.18 -0.75 20.63
CA LYS A 497 -13.29 -0.60 21.80
C LYS A 497 -12.64 0.77 21.83
N PRO A 498 -12.33 1.31 23.03
CA PRO A 498 -11.53 2.51 23.15
C PRO A 498 -10.09 2.26 22.69
N PHE A 499 -9.36 3.33 22.30
CA PHE A 499 -7.98 3.21 21.80
C PHE A 499 -6.99 2.64 22.82
N GLU A 500 -7.30 2.66 24.13
CA GLU A 500 -6.52 2.03 25.19
C GLU A 500 -6.41 0.50 25.03
N SER A 501 -7.31 -0.10 24.27
CA SER A 501 -7.21 -1.54 23.93
C SER A 501 -5.92 -1.84 23.14
N LEU A 502 -5.46 -0.91 22.32
CA LEU A 502 -4.24 -1.05 21.51
C LEU A 502 -2.95 -1.12 22.35
N ASP A 503 -2.95 -0.60 23.58
CA ASP A 503 -1.80 -0.74 24.49
C ASP A 503 -1.69 -2.14 25.10
N ARG A 504 -2.76 -2.89 25.11
CA ARG A 504 -2.88 -4.20 25.80
C ARG A 504 -2.98 -5.37 24.83
N GLU A 505 -3.59 -5.14 23.68
CA GLU A 505 -3.82 -6.16 22.66
C GLU A 505 -2.63 -6.17 21.68
N ILE A 506 -1.49 -6.68 22.14
CA ILE A 506 -0.23 -6.66 21.40
C ILE A 506 0.01 -8.04 20.76
N PRO A 507 0.00 -8.16 19.43
CA PRO A 507 0.33 -9.39 18.71
C PRO A 507 1.83 -9.50 18.41
N ARG A 508 2.25 -10.61 17.81
CA ARG A 508 3.60 -10.77 17.27
C ARG A 508 3.90 -9.83 16.10
N PHE A 509 2.87 -9.55 15.28
CA PHE A 509 2.94 -8.63 14.16
C PHE A 509 1.53 -8.08 13.89
N MET A 510 1.37 -6.78 13.90
CA MET A 510 0.08 -6.14 13.63
C MET A 510 0.01 -5.76 12.15
N SER A 511 -0.60 -6.62 11.33
CA SER A 511 -0.71 -6.44 9.87
C SER A 511 -1.91 -5.61 9.44
N GLU A 512 -2.98 -5.54 10.27
CA GLU A 512 -4.09 -4.59 10.07
C GLU A 512 -4.69 -4.11 11.40
N TYR A 513 -5.00 -2.83 11.47
CA TYR A 513 -5.86 -2.18 12.45
C TYR A 513 -6.16 -0.76 11.98
N GLY A 514 -7.27 -0.19 12.36
CA GLY A 514 -7.61 1.12 11.83
C GLY A 514 -8.75 1.82 12.56
N PHE A 515 -8.89 3.11 12.25
CA PHE A 515 -9.98 3.97 12.64
C PHE A 515 -10.25 4.99 11.51
N GLN A 516 -11.52 5.26 11.19
CA GLN A 516 -11.85 6.20 10.10
C GLN A 516 -11.77 7.66 10.52
N ALA A 517 -11.50 8.50 9.52
CA ALA A 517 -11.74 9.94 9.58
C ALA A 517 -12.28 10.46 8.25
N PHE A 518 -12.95 11.59 8.30
CA PHE A 518 -13.27 12.35 7.10
C PHE A 518 -11.97 12.77 6.38
N PRO A 519 -11.99 12.98 5.05
CA PRO A 519 -10.95 13.76 4.39
C PRO A 519 -11.06 15.24 4.82
N GLU A 520 -10.05 16.05 4.49
CA GLU A 520 -10.13 17.49 4.74
C GLU A 520 -11.33 18.15 4.05
N MET A 521 -11.82 19.28 4.59
CA MET A 521 -12.96 20.01 4.01
C MET A 521 -12.76 20.35 2.54
N LYS A 522 -11.53 20.66 2.10
CA LYS A 522 -11.26 20.94 0.68
C LYS A 522 -11.55 19.73 -0.24
N THR A 523 -11.38 18.51 0.25
CA THR A 523 -11.75 17.27 -0.45
C THR A 523 -13.25 17.04 -0.39
N ILE A 524 -13.91 17.26 0.75
CA ILE A 524 -15.38 17.17 0.85
C ILE A 524 -16.07 18.09 -0.15
N ARG A 525 -15.56 19.31 -0.32
CA ARG A 525 -16.09 20.29 -1.31
C ARG A 525 -16.03 19.83 -2.77
N THR A 526 -15.27 18.76 -3.08
CA THR A 526 -15.22 18.21 -4.45
C THR A 526 -16.40 17.31 -4.78
N PHE A 527 -17.07 16.77 -3.77
CA PHE A 527 -18.18 15.82 -3.97
C PHE A 527 -19.49 16.20 -3.27
N ALA A 528 -19.47 17.18 -2.38
CA ALA A 528 -20.63 17.62 -1.60
C ALA A 528 -20.79 19.14 -1.68
N SER A 529 -22.02 19.62 -1.64
CA SER A 529 -22.37 21.03 -1.57
C SER A 529 -22.67 21.45 -0.12
N PRO A 530 -22.72 22.76 0.22
CA PRO A 530 -22.94 23.22 1.60
C PRO A 530 -24.19 22.67 2.29
N GLU A 531 -25.24 22.38 1.53
CA GLU A 531 -26.47 21.76 2.03
C GLU A 531 -26.28 20.30 2.49
N ASP A 532 -25.18 19.66 2.05
CA ASP A 532 -24.83 18.29 2.41
C ASP A 532 -23.90 18.21 3.63
N TYR A 533 -23.47 19.36 4.21
CA TYR A 533 -22.52 19.39 5.33
C TYR A 533 -23.20 19.02 6.64
N GLU A 534 -23.70 17.81 6.67
CA GLU A 534 -24.27 17.16 7.83
C GLU A 534 -23.78 15.70 7.87
N LEU A 535 -23.56 15.19 9.08
CA LEU A 535 -22.95 13.87 9.29
C LEU A 535 -23.66 12.74 8.57
N GLU A 536 -25.00 12.82 8.48
CA GLU A 536 -25.87 11.78 7.94
C GLU A 536 -26.66 12.25 6.72
N SER A 537 -26.19 13.30 6.02
CA SER A 537 -26.80 13.68 4.75
C SER A 537 -26.73 12.54 3.73
N PRO A 538 -27.64 12.46 2.75
CA PRO A 538 -27.59 11.43 1.72
C PRO A 538 -26.26 11.34 0.99
N VAL A 539 -25.60 12.48 0.71
CA VAL A 539 -24.31 12.53 0.04
C VAL A 539 -23.20 12.02 0.96
N MET A 540 -23.16 12.47 2.22
CA MET A 540 -22.16 11.97 3.17
C MET A 540 -22.29 10.47 3.43
N ASN A 541 -23.50 9.95 3.48
CA ASN A 541 -23.75 8.50 3.59
C ASN A 541 -23.37 7.74 2.32
N ALA A 542 -23.54 8.33 1.13
CA ALA A 542 -23.07 7.71 -0.12
C ALA A 542 -21.53 7.60 -0.20
N HIS A 543 -20.82 8.54 0.44
CA HIS A 543 -19.36 8.55 0.57
C HIS A 543 -18.86 7.92 1.89
N GLN A 544 -19.73 7.21 2.61
CA GLN A 544 -19.38 6.36 3.75
C GLN A 544 -19.82 4.92 3.42
N LYS A 545 -18.85 4.04 3.22
CA LYS A 545 -19.16 2.66 2.80
C LYS A 545 -19.22 1.65 3.96
N SER A 546 -18.70 2.03 5.14
CA SER A 546 -18.84 1.21 6.35
C SER A 546 -20.19 1.44 7.02
N THR A 547 -20.90 0.36 7.32
CA THR A 547 -22.27 0.42 7.86
C THR A 547 -22.39 1.07 9.23
N ILE A 548 -21.30 1.14 10.01
CA ILE A 548 -21.26 1.74 11.35
C ILE A 548 -20.55 3.10 11.37
N GLY A 549 -20.09 3.58 10.20
CA GLY A 549 -19.07 4.58 10.01
C GLY A 549 -19.27 5.90 10.77
N ASN A 550 -20.10 6.80 10.24
CA ASN A 550 -20.21 8.18 10.74
C ASN A 550 -20.66 8.25 12.22
N ALA A 551 -21.60 7.40 12.60
CA ALA A 551 -22.08 7.33 13.99
C ALA A 551 -20.97 6.85 14.95
N LEU A 552 -20.13 5.90 14.54
CA LEU A 552 -19.03 5.41 15.35
C LEU A 552 -17.92 6.46 15.53
N ILE A 553 -17.60 7.23 14.48
CA ILE A 553 -16.64 8.35 14.58
C ILE A 553 -17.11 9.31 15.68
N LYS A 554 -18.38 9.75 15.64
CA LYS A 554 -18.97 10.65 16.64
C LYS A 554 -18.99 10.05 18.05
N LYS A 555 -19.37 8.76 18.15
CA LYS A 555 -19.40 8.03 19.44
C LYS A 555 -18.00 7.95 20.05
N THR A 556 -16.99 7.56 19.27
CA THR A 556 -15.61 7.44 19.77
C THR A 556 -15.02 8.81 20.10
N MET A 557 -15.35 9.84 19.30
CA MET A 557 -14.94 11.21 19.58
C MET A 557 -15.37 11.64 20.99
N SER A 558 -16.58 11.34 21.41
CA SER A 558 -17.11 11.70 22.74
C SER A 558 -16.35 11.09 23.94
N LEU A 559 -15.55 10.04 23.70
CA LEU A 559 -14.68 9.46 24.73
C LEU A 559 -13.49 10.36 25.05
N TYR A 560 -13.00 11.13 24.08
CA TYR A 560 -11.73 11.84 24.16
C TYR A 560 -11.87 13.36 24.01
N TYR A 561 -12.89 13.83 23.29
CA TYR A 561 -13.10 15.24 22.92
C TYR A 561 -14.55 15.65 23.18
N PRO A 562 -14.83 16.92 23.42
CA PRO A 562 -16.18 17.46 23.17
C PRO A 562 -16.55 17.26 21.70
N VAL A 563 -17.79 16.89 21.43
CA VAL A 563 -18.27 16.71 20.06
C VAL A 563 -18.77 18.03 19.49
N PRO A 564 -18.11 18.59 18.46
CA PRO A 564 -18.54 19.85 17.87
C PRO A 564 -19.92 19.75 17.21
N GLU A 565 -20.66 20.86 17.22
CA GLU A 565 -21.97 20.97 16.54
C GLU A 565 -21.79 21.30 15.04
N LYS A 566 -20.77 22.11 14.71
CA LYS A 566 -20.49 22.47 13.32
C LYS A 566 -19.80 21.33 12.59
N PHE A 567 -20.22 21.06 11.36
CA PHE A 567 -19.70 19.98 10.57
C PHE A 567 -18.18 20.11 10.29
N GLU A 568 -17.71 21.31 9.95
CA GLU A 568 -16.31 21.57 9.66
C GLU A 568 -15.42 21.34 10.90
N ASP A 569 -15.90 21.75 12.07
CA ASP A 569 -15.21 21.51 13.34
C ASP A 569 -15.19 20.01 13.70
N LEU A 570 -16.29 19.30 13.39
CA LEU A 570 -16.37 17.84 13.57
C LEU A 570 -15.39 17.12 12.65
N VAL A 571 -15.25 17.56 11.40
CA VAL A 571 -14.24 17.02 10.45
C VAL A 571 -12.83 17.22 11.02
N TYR A 572 -12.49 18.41 11.49
CA TYR A 572 -11.18 18.69 12.07
C TYR A 572 -10.89 17.81 13.29
N VAL A 573 -11.83 17.75 14.26
CA VAL A 573 -11.65 16.90 15.46
C VAL A 573 -11.60 15.42 15.09
N GLY A 574 -12.34 15.00 14.07
CA GLY A 574 -12.31 13.62 13.53
C GLY A 574 -10.92 13.24 12.98
N LEU A 575 -10.26 14.17 12.26
CA LEU A 575 -8.88 13.99 11.78
C LEU A 575 -7.89 13.85 12.94
N VAL A 576 -8.00 14.72 13.95
CA VAL A 576 -7.16 14.68 15.15
C VAL A 576 -7.38 13.37 15.93
N LEU A 577 -8.63 12.94 16.10
CA LEU A 577 -9.01 11.70 16.76
C LEU A 577 -8.36 10.47 16.11
N GLN A 578 -8.46 10.35 14.77
CA GLN A 578 -7.81 9.27 14.02
C GLN A 578 -6.30 9.30 14.24
N GLY A 579 -5.68 10.49 14.08
CA GLY A 579 -4.24 10.66 14.19
C GLY A 579 -3.69 10.21 15.55
N HIS A 580 -4.30 10.65 16.63
CA HIS A 580 -3.89 10.28 17.99
C HIS A 580 -4.18 8.80 18.29
N GLY A 581 -5.36 8.29 17.88
CA GLY A 581 -5.73 6.90 18.11
C GLY A 581 -4.77 5.93 17.41
N MET A 582 -4.45 6.17 16.14
CA MET A 582 -3.54 5.31 15.38
C MET A 582 -2.09 5.44 15.84
N ARG A 583 -1.63 6.67 16.19
CA ARG A 583 -0.32 6.87 16.80
C ARG A 583 -0.13 6.03 18.06
N ARG A 584 -1.16 5.97 18.91
CA ARG A 584 -1.12 5.15 20.14
C ARG A 584 -0.81 3.69 19.84
N GLY A 585 -1.50 3.08 18.86
CA GLY A 585 -1.22 1.71 18.43
C GLY A 585 0.19 1.51 17.88
N MET A 586 0.64 2.39 16.97
CA MET A 586 1.99 2.33 16.39
C MET A 586 3.08 2.35 17.46
N VAL A 587 2.94 3.25 18.43
CA VAL A 587 3.93 3.39 19.52
C VAL A 587 3.84 2.22 20.48
N ALA A 588 2.64 1.72 20.79
CA ALA A 588 2.46 0.54 21.64
C ALA A 588 3.12 -0.71 21.04
N HIS A 589 2.95 -0.95 19.74
CA HIS A 589 3.61 -2.05 19.04
C HIS A 589 5.13 -1.91 19.09
N ARG A 590 5.68 -0.73 18.81
CA ARG A 590 7.13 -0.48 18.89
C ARG A 590 7.67 -0.60 20.31
N ARG A 591 6.92 -0.19 21.31
CA ARG A 591 7.28 -0.30 22.74
C ARG A 591 7.48 -1.75 23.17
N ASN A 592 6.70 -2.66 22.57
CA ASN A 592 6.70 -4.08 22.91
C ASN A 592 7.70 -4.93 22.09
N ARG A 593 8.71 -4.31 21.48
CA ARG A 593 9.82 -5.06 20.88
C ARG A 593 10.64 -5.82 21.94
N PRO A 594 11.17 -7.02 21.65
CA PRO A 594 11.09 -7.78 20.38
C PRO A 594 9.86 -8.68 20.27
N TYR A 595 8.90 -8.64 21.19
CA TYR A 595 7.69 -9.46 21.14
C TYR A 595 6.85 -9.13 19.90
N CYS A 596 6.54 -7.85 19.69
CA CYS A 596 5.86 -7.34 18.50
C CYS A 596 6.88 -6.74 17.53
N MET A 597 6.90 -7.21 16.27
CA MET A 597 7.92 -6.80 15.30
C MET A 597 7.33 -6.19 14.02
N GLY A 598 6.08 -5.73 14.07
CA GLY A 598 5.48 -5.01 12.94
C GLY A 598 4.21 -4.24 13.29
N SER A 599 3.98 -3.15 12.56
CA SER A 599 2.78 -2.32 12.69
C SER A 599 2.42 -1.72 11.33
N LEU A 600 1.34 -2.24 10.73
CA LEU A 600 0.82 -1.83 9.42
C LEU A 600 -0.64 -1.36 9.58
N PRO A 601 -0.88 -0.08 9.89
CA PRO A 601 -2.24 0.42 9.96
C PRO A 601 -2.98 0.32 8.62
N TRP A 602 -4.25 0.07 8.68
CA TRP A 602 -5.20 0.16 7.60
C TRP A 602 -5.77 1.57 7.57
N GLN A 603 -5.61 2.35 6.52
CA GLN A 603 -4.90 2.13 5.27
C GLN A 603 -4.13 3.38 4.83
N LEU A 604 -3.26 3.26 3.81
CA LEU A 604 -2.44 4.39 3.33
C LEU A 604 -3.27 5.43 2.59
N ASN A 605 -4.04 5.01 1.58
CA ASN A 605 -4.62 5.86 0.54
C ASN A 605 -6.08 5.55 0.26
N ASP A 606 -6.72 6.39 -0.54
CA ASP A 606 -8.07 6.21 -1.08
C ASP A 606 -8.06 6.03 -2.59
N SER A 607 -9.05 5.30 -3.12
CA SER A 607 -9.30 5.13 -4.56
C SER A 607 -10.28 6.13 -5.17
N TRP A 608 -10.97 6.88 -4.32
CA TRP A 608 -11.94 7.93 -4.64
C TRP A 608 -12.17 8.82 -3.42
N PRO A 609 -12.80 10.01 -3.54
CA PRO A 609 -13.09 10.85 -2.37
C PRO A 609 -14.11 10.19 -1.44
N VAL A 610 -13.70 9.81 -0.23
CA VAL A 610 -14.50 8.97 0.70
C VAL A 610 -14.13 9.22 2.16
N VAL A 611 -15.04 8.90 3.08
CA VAL A 611 -14.75 8.76 4.51
C VAL A 611 -14.20 7.36 4.74
N SER A 612 -12.95 7.25 5.17
CA SER A 612 -12.26 5.97 5.27
C SER A 612 -11.18 5.95 6.35
N TRP A 613 -10.47 4.83 6.43
CA TRP A 613 -9.30 4.63 7.31
C TRP A 613 -8.02 5.25 6.78
N SER A 614 -8.03 5.84 5.58
CA SER A 614 -6.83 6.33 4.91
C SER A 614 -6.07 7.36 5.74
N ALA A 615 -4.73 7.33 5.60
CA ALA A 615 -3.83 8.34 6.12
C ALA A 615 -3.60 9.48 5.11
N ILE A 616 -3.78 9.19 3.82
CA ILE A 616 -3.68 10.12 2.71
C ILE A 616 -4.97 10.01 1.90
N ASP A 617 -5.65 11.12 1.66
CA ASP A 617 -6.89 11.12 0.90
C ASP A 617 -6.67 10.95 -0.61
N TYR A 618 -7.74 10.79 -1.37
CA TYR A 618 -7.70 10.56 -2.82
C TYR A 618 -6.87 11.59 -3.60
N TYR A 619 -6.88 12.85 -3.19
CA TYR A 619 -6.12 13.93 -3.85
C TYR A 619 -4.67 14.06 -3.36
N GLY A 620 -4.24 13.19 -2.44
CA GLY A 620 -2.88 13.19 -1.89
C GLY A 620 -2.68 14.16 -0.73
N ASN A 621 -3.76 14.63 -0.10
CA ASN A 621 -3.66 15.41 1.15
C ASN A 621 -3.34 14.47 2.31
N TRP A 622 -2.31 14.79 3.07
CA TRP A 622 -2.00 14.07 4.30
C TRP A 622 -3.02 14.42 5.38
N LYS A 623 -3.77 13.43 5.84
CA LYS A 623 -4.61 13.55 7.03
C LYS A 623 -3.72 13.61 8.30
N ALA A 624 -4.30 13.99 9.44
CA ALA A 624 -3.55 14.04 10.71
C ALA A 624 -2.79 12.73 11.00
N MET A 625 -3.38 11.58 10.66
CA MET A 625 -2.77 10.26 10.83
C MET A 625 -1.39 10.15 10.16
N GLN A 626 -1.20 10.68 8.93
CA GLN A 626 0.09 10.57 8.24
C GLN A 626 1.20 11.34 8.95
N TYR A 627 0.92 12.53 9.49
CA TYR A 627 1.88 13.29 10.30
C TYR A 627 2.21 12.58 11.61
N HIS A 628 1.20 12.00 12.26
CA HIS A 628 1.40 11.21 13.48
C HIS A 628 2.16 9.92 13.22
N THR A 629 1.93 9.27 12.07
CA THR A 629 2.71 8.09 11.63
C THR A 629 4.18 8.43 11.47
N ARG A 630 4.50 9.54 10.79
CA ARG A 630 5.89 9.99 10.64
C ARG A 630 6.60 10.19 11.97
N ARG A 631 5.90 10.76 12.98
CA ARG A 631 6.44 10.94 14.33
C ARG A 631 6.56 9.60 15.07
N ALA A 632 5.52 8.77 15.03
CA ALA A 632 5.51 7.45 15.67
C ALA A 632 6.59 6.51 15.14
N PHE A 633 6.92 6.61 13.85
CA PHE A 633 7.93 5.79 13.19
C PHE A 633 9.31 6.46 13.09
N ALA A 634 9.54 7.58 13.76
CA ALA A 634 10.85 8.20 13.82
C ALA A 634 11.93 7.19 14.27
N PRO A 635 13.16 7.25 13.72
CA PRO A 635 14.22 6.27 14.02
C PRO A 635 14.57 6.20 15.51
N VAL A 636 14.42 7.30 16.23
CA VAL A 636 14.53 7.39 17.69
C VAL A 636 13.29 8.12 18.23
N LEU A 637 12.62 7.51 19.20
CA LEU A 637 11.41 8.08 19.79
C LEU A 637 11.46 7.93 21.31
N VAL A 638 11.10 8.99 22.01
CA VAL A 638 10.75 8.93 23.43
C VAL A 638 9.24 8.82 23.57
N ASP A 639 8.79 7.95 24.44
CA ASP A 639 7.37 7.78 24.74
C ASP A 639 7.15 7.65 26.25
N ALA A 640 5.97 8.02 26.71
CA ALA A 640 5.58 7.83 28.10
C ALA A 640 4.19 7.21 28.20
N ILE A 641 4.04 6.27 29.11
CA ILE A 641 2.77 5.61 29.39
C ILE A 641 2.56 5.44 30.90
N ARG A 642 1.32 5.64 31.33
CA ARG A 642 0.89 5.29 32.67
C ARG A 642 0.53 3.81 32.74
N GLU A 643 1.23 3.07 33.60
CA GLU A 643 0.95 1.68 33.91
C GLU A 643 0.69 1.53 35.41
N GLY A 644 -0.59 1.38 35.78
CA GLY A 644 -1.00 1.39 37.19
C GLY A 644 -0.66 2.73 37.88
N ASP A 645 0.14 2.65 38.96
CA ASP A 645 0.61 3.81 39.72
C ASP A 645 1.95 4.37 39.22
N LYS A 646 2.48 3.87 38.10
CA LYS A 646 3.75 4.29 37.55
C LYS A 646 3.58 5.04 36.25
N LEU A 647 4.39 6.05 36.03
CA LEU A 647 4.65 6.68 34.74
C LEU A 647 6.00 6.21 34.25
N ARG A 648 6.00 5.47 33.13
CA ARG A 648 7.21 4.92 32.52
C ARG A 648 7.57 5.71 31.28
N PHE A 649 8.86 6.04 31.17
CA PHE A 649 9.43 6.73 30.02
C PHE A 649 10.31 5.75 29.25
N TYR A 650 9.96 5.52 28.02
CA TYR A 650 10.63 4.60 27.09
C TYR A 650 11.51 5.38 26.11
N VAL A 651 12.62 4.77 25.72
CA VAL A 651 13.41 5.17 24.56
C VAL A 651 13.36 4.02 23.56
N LEU A 652 12.83 4.31 22.37
CA LEU A 652 12.69 3.38 21.24
C LEU A 652 13.72 3.77 20.19
N SER A 653 14.51 2.82 19.70
CA SER A 653 15.53 3.10 18.69
C SER A 653 15.59 2.00 17.63
N ASP A 654 15.62 2.39 16.36
CA ASP A 654 15.87 1.51 15.20
C ASP A 654 17.35 1.53 14.79
N ARG A 655 18.19 2.31 15.49
CA ARG A 655 19.61 2.42 15.16
C ARG A 655 20.35 1.15 15.53
N LEU A 656 21.28 0.78 14.68
CA LEU A 656 22.14 -0.40 14.85
C LEU A 656 23.43 -0.10 15.65
N GLN A 657 23.58 1.14 16.10
CA GLN A 657 24.72 1.59 16.91
C GLN A 657 24.22 2.36 18.14
N THR A 658 24.89 2.18 19.23
CA THR A 658 24.62 2.87 20.48
C THR A 658 25.41 4.18 20.61
N GLU A 659 24.88 5.14 21.33
CA GLU A 659 25.57 6.37 21.74
C GLU A 659 25.09 6.82 23.14
N LYS A 660 25.89 7.61 23.82
CA LYS A 660 25.45 8.24 25.09
C LYS A 660 24.33 9.23 24.81
N VAL A 661 23.28 9.19 25.60
CA VAL A 661 22.12 10.07 25.46
C VAL A 661 21.70 10.64 26.83
N THR A 662 21.01 11.76 26.78
CA THR A 662 20.42 12.37 27.98
C THR A 662 18.95 12.67 27.73
N LEU A 663 18.07 12.10 28.54
CA LEU A 663 16.66 12.43 28.58
C LEU A 663 16.41 13.59 29.55
N HIS A 664 15.86 14.66 29.03
CA HIS A 664 15.39 15.82 29.80
C HIS A 664 13.87 15.77 29.90
N LEU A 665 13.36 15.77 31.11
CA LEU A 665 11.93 15.85 31.43
C LEU A 665 11.63 17.22 32.05
N ALA A 666 10.59 17.90 31.55
CA ALA A 666 10.15 19.17 32.03
C ALA A 666 8.63 19.19 32.24
N LEU A 667 8.19 19.15 33.49
CA LEU A 667 6.80 19.39 33.86
C LEU A 667 6.52 20.87 33.71
N THR A 668 5.59 21.23 32.86
CA THR A 668 5.32 22.59 32.43
C THR A 668 3.81 22.83 32.39
N ASP A 669 3.33 23.99 32.81
CA ASP A 669 1.94 24.37 32.66
C ASP A 669 1.65 24.91 31.25
N PHE A 670 0.37 25.02 30.89
CA PHE A 670 -0.05 25.49 29.56
C PHE A 670 0.31 26.97 29.29
N GLN A 671 0.74 27.70 30.29
CA GLN A 671 1.23 29.08 30.16
C GLN A 671 2.76 29.15 29.95
N GLY A 672 3.46 28.00 30.04
CA GLY A 672 4.90 27.90 29.83
C GLY A 672 5.77 28.01 31.10
N LYS A 673 5.16 28.03 32.27
CA LYS A 673 5.91 27.99 33.52
C LYS A 673 6.42 26.59 33.80
N VAL A 674 7.73 26.40 33.83
CA VAL A 674 8.33 25.12 34.19
C VAL A 674 8.21 24.93 35.70
N ILE A 675 7.54 23.87 36.12
CA ILE A 675 7.29 23.50 37.52
C ILE A 675 8.44 22.66 38.06
N ARG A 676 8.88 21.66 37.28
CA ARG A 676 9.93 20.73 37.67
C ARG A 676 10.75 20.28 36.48
N ARG A 677 12.02 19.99 36.69
CA ARG A 677 12.91 19.36 35.70
C ARG A 677 13.55 18.12 36.28
N HIS A 678 13.72 17.12 35.41
CA HIS A 678 14.48 15.92 35.72
C HIS A 678 15.40 15.57 34.55
N ARG A 679 16.53 14.92 34.82
CA ARG A 679 17.53 14.56 33.82
C ARG A 679 17.99 13.13 34.09
N VAL A 680 17.98 12.31 33.05
CA VAL A 680 18.42 10.91 33.07
C VAL A 680 19.47 10.70 32.00
N GLU A 681 20.62 10.15 32.36
CA GLU A 681 21.69 9.80 31.44
C GLU A 681 21.66 8.29 31.18
N GLY A 682 21.98 7.86 29.97
CA GLY A 682 22.04 6.45 29.59
C GLY A 682 22.64 6.21 28.24
N MET A 683 22.46 5.01 27.74
CA MET A 683 22.88 4.61 26.39
C MET A 683 21.65 4.46 25.51
N LEU A 684 21.75 4.88 24.22
CA LEU A 684 20.69 4.66 23.26
C LEU A 684 20.52 3.16 22.98
N PRO A 685 19.32 2.57 23.14
CA PRO A 685 19.07 1.19 22.81
C PRO A 685 19.43 0.87 21.36
N VAL A 686 19.99 -0.32 21.10
CA VAL A 686 20.33 -0.79 19.76
C VAL A 686 19.19 -1.64 19.22
N ASN A 687 18.48 -1.15 18.20
CA ASN A 687 17.34 -1.82 17.57
C ASN A 687 16.34 -2.40 18.60
N ALA A 688 16.04 -1.60 19.64
CA ALA A 688 15.29 -2.06 20.80
C ALA A 688 14.41 -0.94 21.40
N SER A 689 13.59 -1.32 22.36
CA SER A 689 12.79 -0.45 23.20
C SER A 689 13.11 -0.75 24.66
N GLU A 690 13.43 0.29 25.45
CA GLU A 690 13.81 0.14 26.87
C GLU A 690 13.14 1.18 27.73
N VAL A 691 12.79 0.80 28.98
CA VAL A 691 12.38 1.75 30.01
C VAL A 691 13.62 2.52 30.48
N PHE A 692 13.62 3.82 30.21
CA PHE A 692 14.74 4.69 30.51
C PHE A 692 14.62 5.33 31.89
N PHE A 693 13.36 5.57 32.31
CA PHE A 693 13.05 6.14 33.62
C PHE A 693 11.63 5.73 34.04
N GLU A 694 11.43 5.59 35.33
CA GLU A 694 10.13 5.30 35.93
C GLU A 694 9.92 6.19 37.15
N GLU A 695 8.72 6.75 37.30
CA GLU A 695 8.37 7.53 38.48
C GLU A 695 6.95 7.22 38.95
N ASP A 696 6.66 7.34 40.23
CA ASP A 696 5.32 7.25 40.78
C ASP A 696 4.43 8.34 40.18
N TRP A 697 3.20 7.97 39.79
CA TRP A 697 2.26 8.85 39.08
C TRP A 697 1.94 10.11 39.89
N GLN A 698 1.68 9.97 41.20
CA GLN A 698 1.34 11.11 42.04
C GLN A 698 2.53 12.07 42.18
N LYS A 699 3.73 11.50 42.34
CA LYS A 699 4.98 12.27 42.43
C LYS A 699 5.30 12.94 41.08
N ALA A 700 5.00 12.31 39.95
CA ALA A 700 5.25 12.89 38.63
C ALA A 700 4.53 14.23 38.45
N PHE A 701 3.33 14.37 39.04
CA PHE A 701 2.48 15.54 38.90
C PHE A 701 2.25 16.29 40.24
N GLU A 702 3.12 16.06 41.25
CA GLU A 702 3.02 16.73 42.54
C GLU A 702 3.08 18.24 42.37
N GLY A 703 2.13 18.94 43.00
CA GLY A 703 2.06 20.41 43.01
C GLY A 703 1.63 21.06 41.69
N CYS A 704 1.08 20.31 40.77
CA CYS A 704 0.55 20.84 39.50
C CYS A 704 -0.93 20.48 39.27
N ASP A 705 -1.57 21.25 38.40
CA ASP A 705 -2.89 20.96 37.88
C ASP A 705 -2.75 20.07 36.61
N THR A 706 -3.12 18.82 36.73
CA THR A 706 -3.03 17.85 35.63
C THR A 706 -3.89 18.21 34.41
N THR A 707 -4.95 19.02 34.61
CA THR A 707 -5.80 19.48 33.50
C THR A 707 -5.21 20.66 32.72
N ALA A 708 -4.12 21.27 33.24
CA ALA A 708 -3.49 22.45 32.66
C ALA A 708 -1.95 22.31 32.56
N SER A 709 -1.43 21.11 32.53
CA SER A 709 0.02 20.85 32.47
C SER A 709 0.36 19.64 31.55
N PHE A 710 1.64 19.58 31.21
CA PHE A 710 2.22 18.51 30.39
C PHE A 710 3.66 18.22 30.80
N ILE A 711 4.17 17.03 30.44
CA ILE A 711 5.59 16.71 30.53
C ILE A 711 6.20 16.75 29.14
N ARG A 712 7.17 17.66 28.92
CA ARG A 712 8.01 17.63 27.72
C ARG A 712 9.16 16.64 27.92
N MET A 713 9.41 15.81 26.95
CA MET A 713 10.44 14.77 26.92
C MET A 713 11.40 15.05 25.77
N THR A 714 12.61 15.50 26.07
CA THR A 714 13.61 15.80 25.03
C THR A 714 14.82 14.89 25.21
N LEU A 715 15.07 14.01 24.26
CA LEU A 715 16.26 13.16 24.23
C LEU A 715 17.35 13.84 23.41
N ARG A 716 18.53 13.99 24.00
CA ARG A 716 19.70 14.58 23.35
C ARG A 716 20.83 13.57 23.22
N GLY A 717 21.56 13.66 22.09
CA GLY A 717 22.75 12.87 21.85
C GLY A 717 23.95 13.27 22.72
N ALA A 718 25.07 12.58 22.57
CA ALA A 718 26.28 12.71 23.37
C ALA A 718 26.85 14.15 23.42
N ASP A 719 26.67 14.92 22.35
CA ASP A 719 27.11 16.32 22.27
C ASP A 719 26.25 17.32 23.07
N GLY A 720 25.14 16.83 23.66
CA GLY A 720 24.12 17.62 24.37
C GLY A 720 23.36 18.64 23.50
N LYS A 721 23.70 18.75 22.21
CA LYS A 721 23.11 19.73 21.27
C LYS A 721 22.08 19.07 20.34
N LYS A 722 22.44 17.91 19.76
CA LYS A 722 21.58 17.20 18.83
C LYS A 722 20.35 16.66 19.54
N VAL A 723 19.16 17.14 19.15
CA VAL A 723 17.88 16.57 19.60
C VAL A 723 17.58 15.34 18.77
N LEU A 724 17.40 14.19 19.40
CA LEU A 724 17.07 12.91 18.78
C LEU A 724 15.57 12.66 18.79
N SER A 725 14.87 13.11 19.84
CA SER A 725 13.41 13.04 19.96
C SER A 725 12.94 14.17 20.90
N ASP A 726 11.76 14.72 20.63
CA ASP A 726 11.13 15.77 21.44
C ASP A 726 9.61 15.56 21.41
N GLU A 727 9.06 15.08 22.51
CA GLU A 727 7.69 14.62 22.62
C GLU A 727 7.01 15.20 23.85
N VAL A 728 5.68 15.14 23.87
CA VAL A 728 4.87 15.67 24.97
C VAL A 728 3.93 14.60 25.50
N PHE A 729 3.89 14.46 26.83
CA PHE A 729 2.93 13.62 27.53
C PHE A 729 1.90 14.47 28.26
N TYR A 730 0.62 14.20 28.00
CA TYR A 730 -0.52 14.83 28.68
C TYR A 730 -1.16 13.83 29.65
N PRO A 731 -1.36 14.21 30.93
CA PRO A 731 -1.86 13.28 31.94
C PRO A 731 -3.36 12.98 31.84
N VAL A 732 -4.13 13.80 31.14
CA VAL A 732 -5.58 13.67 30.96
C VAL A 732 -5.99 13.83 29.50
N TYR A 733 -7.16 13.31 29.12
CA TYR A 733 -7.70 13.42 27.77
C TYR A 733 -8.04 14.88 27.40
N PRO A 734 -8.04 15.21 26.10
CA PRO A 734 -8.33 16.58 25.65
C PRO A 734 -9.62 17.17 26.25
N LYS A 735 -10.70 16.39 26.37
CA LYS A 735 -11.97 16.87 26.95
C LYS A 735 -11.88 17.31 28.41
N GLU A 736 -10.85 16.88 29.13
CA GLU A 736 -10.61 17.24 30.54
C GLU A 736 -9.62 18.38 30.67
N GLN A 737 -8.97 18.77 29.57
CA GLN A 737 -7.95 19.82 29.58
C GLN A 737 -8.57 21.20 29.55
N ARG A 738 -8.01 22.09 30.34
CA ARG A 738 -8.33 23.51 30.32
C ARG A 738 -7.41 24.27 29.39
N LEU A 739 -7.58 23.99 28.08
CA LEU A 739 -6.75 24.60 27.06
C LEU A 739 -6.94 26.11 26.97
N PRO A 740 -5.85 26.91 27.01
CA PRO A 740 -5.94 28.33 26.73
C PRO A 740 -6.24 28.54 25.24
N LYS A 741 -7.06 29.54 24.91
CA LYS A 741 -7.19 30.01 23.54
C LYS A 741 -5.91 30.77 23.16
N ALA A 742 -5.05 30.13 22.36
CA ALA A 742 -3.79 30.72 21.96
C ALA A 742 -3.98 31.71 20.80
N GLU A 743 -3.32 32.86 20.90
CA GLU A 743 -3.13 33.78 19.78
C GLU A 743 -1.90 33.31 19.00
N ILE A 744 -2.14 32.65 17.85
CA ILE A 744 -1.07 32.13 16.98
C ILE A 744 -0.71 33.22 15.98
N SER A 745 0.49 33.79 16.08
CA SER A 745 1.02 34.66 15.04
C SER A 745 1.63 33.82 13.91
N CYS A 746 1.31 34.17 12.67
CA CYS A 746 1.84 33.50 11.48
C CYS A 746 2.51 34.54 10.55
N ARG A 747 3.80 34.36 10.32
CA ARG A 747 4.55 35.11 9.31
C ARG A 747 4.77 34.21 8.10
N LYS A 748 4.40 34.72 6.93
CA LYS A 748 4.51 34.03 5.65
C LYS A 748 5.65 34.64 4.82
N VAL A 749 6.51 33.79 4.24
CA VAL A 749 7.63 34.21 3.38
C VAL A 749 7.73 33.25 2.19
N LYS A 750 7.71 33.78 0.99
CA LYS A 750 7.97 33.02 -0.26
C LYS A 750 9.48 32.81 -0.41
N LYS A 751 9.92 31.56 -0.64
CA LYS A 751 11.34 31.22 -0.77
C LYS A 751 11.51 30.05 -1.77
N GLY A 752 12.09 30.32 -2.92
CA GLY A 752 12.46 29.26 -3.87
C GLY A 752 11.28 28.38 -4.35
N GLY A 753 10.11 28.96 -4.59
CA GLY A 753 8.93 28.22 -5.06
C GLY A 753 8.08 27.58 -3.96
N VAL A 754 8.54 27.60 -2.70
CA VAL A 754 7.77 27.17 -1.52
C VAL A 754 7.37 28.36 -0.67
N VAL A 755 6.37 28.17 0.19
CA VAL A 755 5.97 29.16 1.20
C VAL A 755 6.44 28.67 2.57
N GLU A 756 7.32 29.43 3.22
CA GLU A 756 7.72 29.22 4.61
C GLU A 756 6.77 29.96 5.54
N LEU A 757 6.20 29.23 6.50
CA LEU A 757 5.35 29.76 7.57
C LEU A 757 6.10 29.69 8.88
N THR A 758 6.15 30.80 9.61
CA THR A 758 6.71 30.88 10.94
C THR A 758 5.59 31.16 11.94
N LEU A 759 5.27 30.16 12.76
CA LEU A 759 4.20 30.21 13.76
C LEU A 759 4.78 30.41 15.16
N LYS A 760 4.11 31.22 15.96
CA LYS A 760 4.46 31.46 17.37
C LYS A 760 3.22 31.59 18.24
N SER A 761 3.30 31.07 19.46
CA SER A 761 2.32 31.28 20.52
C SER A 761 3.00 31.54 21.84
N ARG A 762 2.35 32.33 22.74
CA ARG A 762 2.82 32.57 24.10
C ARG A 762 2.39 31.46 25.06
N VAL A 763 1.30 30.77 24.73
CA VAL A 763 0.71 29.69 25.52
C VAL A 763 0.60 28.43 24.65
N LEU A 764 0.28 27.29 25.26
CA LEU A 764 0.09 26.06 24.50
C LEU A 764 -1.04 26.18 23.46
N ALA A 765 -0.76 25.85 22.21
CA ALA A 765 -1.77 25.57 21.17
C ALA A 765 -1.66 24.12 20.74
N ARG A 766 -2.72 23.34 20.97
CA ARG A 766 -2.75 21.91 20.63
C ARG A 766 -3.30 21.63 19.26
N ASP A 767 -2.74 20.60 18.63
CA ASP A 767 -3.21 20.03 17.37
C ASP A 767 -3.39 21.11 16.29
N VAL A 768 -2.39 22.01 16.18
CA VAL A 768 -2.42 23.12 15.22
C VAL A 768 -2.48 22.55 13.81
N PHE A 769 -3.58 22.84 13.12
CA PHE A 769 -3.81 22.48 11.73
C PHE A 769 -3.72 23.71 10.84
N VAL A 770 -2.82 23.67 9.88
CA VAL A 770 -2.63 24.70 8.87
C VAL A 770 -3.31 24.24 7.59
N GLU A 771 -4.39 24.94 7.22
CA GLU A 771 -5.16 24.67 6.01
C GLU A 771 -4.77 25.65 4.90
N VAL A 772 -4.64 25.13 3.66
CA VAL A 772 -4.48 25.90 2.45
C VAL A 772 -5.44 25.38 1.38
N PRO A 773 -5.97 26.24 0.48
CA PRO A 773 -6.96 25.86 -0.55
C PRO A 773 -6.30 25.18 -1.78
N LEU A 774 -5.31 24.30 -1.54
CA LEU A 774 -4.57 23.61 -2.58
C LEU A 774 -4.64 22.09 -2.36
N GLN A 775 -5.18 21.37 -3.33
CA GLN A 775 -5.22 19.91 -3.29
C GLN A 775 -3.80 19.32 -3.39
N GLY A 776 -3.54 18.28 -2.59
CA GLY A 776 -2.25 17.61 -2.54
C GLY A 776 -1.10 18.49 -2.04
N ALA A 777 -1.38 19.63 -1.38
CA ALA A 777 -0.34 20.46 -0.79
C ALA A 777 0.53 19.65 0.19
N ARG A 778 1.85 19.80 0.10
CA ARG A 778 2.81 19.14 0.97
C ARG A 778 3.31 20.10 2.02
N PHE A 779 3.16 19.68 3.27
CA PHE A 779 3.67 20.39 4.43
C PHE A 779 4.87 19.66 5.02
N SER A 780 5.92 20.42 5.40
CA SER A 780 7.01 19.81 6.15
C SER A 780 6.56 19.33 7.53
N ASP A 781 5.52 19.92 8.12
CA ASP A 781 4.81 19.42 9.30
C ASP A 781 3.41 20.03 9.40
N ASN A 782 2.47 19.31 10.06
CA ASN A 782 1.11 19.78 10.33
C ASN A 782 0.52 18.98 11.50
N PHE A 783 -0.66 19.36 12.02
CA PHE A 783 -1.28 18.72 13.17
C PHE A 783 -0.26 18.50 14.31
N PHE A 784 0.34 19.58 14.77
CA PHE A 784 1.37 19.59 15.82
C PHE A 784 0.99 20.47 17.01
N ASP A 785 1.59 20.20 18.15
CA ASP A 785 1.50 21.10 19.29
C ASP A 785 2.52 22.23 19.15
N LEU A 786 2.08 23.47 19.36
CA LEU A 786 2.93 24.64 19.43
C LEU A 786 3.10 24.99 20.91
N LEU A 787 4.27 24.65 21.45
CA LEU A 787 4.54 24.83 22.88
C LEU A 787 4.72 26.29 23.28
N PRO A 788 4.44 26.64 24.52
CA PRO A 788 4.53 28.04 25.01
C PRO A 788 5.89 28.67 24.73
N GLY A 789 5.87 29.82 24.03
CA GLY A 789 7.08 30.60 23.69
C GLY A 789 7.90 30.06 22.55
N GLU A 790 7.53 28.90 21.97
CA GLU A 790 8.24 28.32 20.83
C GLU A 790 7.91 29.00 19.50
N THR A 791 8.85 28.81 18.56
CA THR A 791 8.70 29.22 17.16
C THR A 791 8.78 27.96 16.29
N LYS A 792 7.71 27.63 15.63
CA LYS A 792 7.65 26.54 14.66
C LYS A 792 7.76 27.09 13.25
N ARG A 793 8.65 26.53 12.45
CA ARG A 793 8.78 26.81 11.01
C ARG A 793 8.32 25.60 10.24
N ILE A 794 7.43 25.81 9.27
CA ILE A 794 6.98 24.79 8.35
C ILE A 794 7.03 25.34 6.93
N THR A 795 7.21 24.46 5.96
CA THR A 795 7.15 24.80 4.54
C THR A 795 5.91 24.19 3.92
N VAL A 796 5.34 24.90 2.96
CA VAL A 796 4.24 24.44 2.12
C VAL A 796 4.71 24.46 0.67
N SER A 797 4.51 23.35 -0.05
CA SER A 797 4.82 23.23 -1.48
C SER A 797 3.64 22.63 -2.23
N SER A 798 3.61 22.83 -3.55
CA SER A 798 2.64 22.17 -4.41
C SER A 798 2.97 20.69 -4.59
N ALA A 799 1.96 19.89 -4.89
CA ALA A 799 2.12 18.47 -5.16
C ALA A 799 2.93 18.17 -6.43
N ASP A 800 2.87 19.03 -7.43
CA ASP A 800 3.53 18.87 -8.73
C ASP A 800 4.89 19.58 -8.83
N GLY A 801 5.33 20.18 -7.70
CA GLY A 801 6.58 20.96 -7.66
C GLY A 801 6.50 22.34 -8.32
N SER A 802 5.33 22.76 -8.79
CA SER A 802 5.14 24.10 -9.33
C SER A 802 5.36 25.16 -8.25
N PRO A 803 5.94 26.33 -8.60
CA PRO A 803 6.14 27.39 -7.62
C PRO A 803 4.80 27.91 -7.07
N LEU A 804 4.69 27.99 -5.75
CA LEU A 804 3.51 28.55 -5.12
C LEU A 804 3.52 30.07 -5.22
N GLU A 805 2.37 30.64 -5.65
CA GLU A 805 2.07 32.05 -5.53
C GLU A 805 1.68 32.42 -4.08
N ASP A 806 1.06 33.57 -3.87
CA ASP A 806 0.53 33.90 -2.57
C ASP A 806 -0.69 33.03 -2.26
N ILE A 807 -0.60 32.23 -1.19
CA ILE A 807 -1.66 31.33 -0.73
C ILE A 807 -2.33 31.86 0.53
N SER A 808 -3.64 31.75 0.61
CA SER A 808 -4.36 31.97 1.87
C SER A 808 -4.05 30.82 2.84
N VAL A 809 -3.92 31.19 4.12
CA VAL A 809 -3.62 30.23 5.18
C VAL A 809 -4.65 30.41 6.28
N VAL A 810 -5.31 29.34 6.66
CA VAL A 810 -6.20 29.30 7.83
C VAL A 810 -5.52 28.40 8.87
N ILE A 811 -5.58 28.81 10.14
CA ILE A 811 -4.97 28.08 11.25
C ILE A 811 -6.07 27.71 12.23
N HIS A 812 -6.18 26.44 12.49
CA HIS A 812 -7.07 25.85 13.49
C HIS A 812 -6.26 25.33 14.68
N GLN A 813 -6.84 25.34 15.85
CA GLN A 813 -6.30 24.73 17.06
C GLN A 813 -7.43 24.09 17.87
N LEU A 814 -7.11 23.09 18.66
CA LEU A 814 -8.13 22.33 19.39
C LEU A 814 -8.95 23.22 20.35
N ALA A 815 -8.34 24.24 20.96
CA ALA A 815 -9.03 25.17 21.85
C ALA A 815 -10.16 25.98 21.18
N ASP A 816 -10.18 26.10 19.85
CA ASP A 816 -11.23 26.83 19.12
C ASP A 816 -12.57 26.07 19.11
N VAL A 817 -12.52 24.73 19.25
CA VAL A 817 -13.66 23.83 19.18
C VAL A 817 -14.02 23.16 20.50
N MET A 818 -13.29 23.49 21.59
CA MET A 818 -13.45 22.91 22.93
C MET A 818 -14.44 23.68 23.81
N LYS A 819 -15.51 24.24 23.25
CA LYS A 819 -16.51 25.03 24.01
C LYS A 819 -17.61 24.15 24.59
#